data_b8cdb32fdfbd7c475e3e2ce1ebeee8b6
#
_entry.id   b8cdb32fdfbd7c475e3e2ce1ebeee8b6
#
_cell.length_a   1.000
_cell.length_b   1.000
_cell.length_c   1.000
_cell.angle_alpha   90.00
_cell.angle_beta   90.00
_cell.angle_gamma   90.00
#
_symmetry.space_group_name_H-M   'P 1'
#
loop_
_entity.id
_entity.type
_entity.pdbx_description
1 polymer ?
#
loop_
_entity_poly.entity_id
_entity_poly.type
_entity_poly.pdbx_seq_one_letter_code
_entity_poly.pdbx_strand_id
1 'polypeptide(L)'
;MNNKNIFKALLISGLLLGTTTSCSDFLDQQSPSEHTPDAVATSPYYTSLVLNKAYGELTEEGIYGQLMGITLGTNSDIELIDGQDASATSQTNSERGACNFNMVAGSWSKIQTTWDKLYEGIEYSNNVIELVNNFDTQSGNETKSNIKLMHRYRAEAITVRALLYFNLVRNFGDVPMKLEGTKTDLSNIYVGKTDRDEIMDSMIVELERAIPDLCWVGENSYTTERITKGYAHGLLAQIALQRAGWAIRESQKDGYETAAENSDPTYPTQRPGAAERTKYYQLAQTHLNEIISKGIHQLNPSYENEWYLINQNKLDDKYYENLFEVALGVNRSGELGYTIGVRINGSSSRYGKKGNSSGKVKMTAPLFWSYDHKDQRRDITCVPYTLKETDGVMKESFDKNSPFGIYCGKWDIRKMSEEWRQAALGSTEKVCTGINFITLRYSQVLLMYAEVMNELNGNPDATTGGVNGLSARDALGLVHERAFADANKADAKAYVAGISSDKDAFFNAIVDENAWEFAGECVRKYELERWNLLSKKIDQFKADYEAQINEYPATLYYKTIKTATDVKIDMNSVCWYEAPENTADYEYVTWWGAEVTDKDQKNLKGKLPFISSYLNTTVKNRYLFPIATSSIADSQGKLSNSYGY
;
A
#
# COMPACT_ATOMS: atom_id res chain seq x y z
N MET A 1 70.27 -40.25 -48.64
CA MET A 1 69.17 -39.36 -48.06
C MET A 1 69.58 -37.94 -48.34
N ASN A 2 68.74 -37.18 -49.04
CA ASN A 2 69.10 -35.88 -49.66
C ASN A 2 69.10 -34.78 -48.61
N ASN A 3 70.21 -34.05 -48.51
CA ASN A 3 70.39 -32.95 -47.54
C ASN A 3 69.29 -31.87 -47.55
N LYS A 4 68.45 -31.83 -48.55
CA LYS A 4 67.31 -30.93 -48.66
C LYS A 4 66.15 -31.32 -47.71
N ASN A 5 66.05 -32.59 -47.28
CA ASN A 5 65.00 -33.05 -46.39
C ASN A 5 65.32 -32.82 -44.88
N ILE A 6 66.63 -32.75 -44.55
CA ILE A 6 67.08 -32.44 -43.19
C ILE A 6 66.89 -30.94 -42.89
N PHE A 7 67.11 -30.06 -43.89
CA PHE A 7 66.84 -28.63 -43.72
C PHE A 7 65.35 -28.28 -43.60
N LYS A 8 64.47 -29.03 -44.26
CA LYS A 8 63.01 -28.87 -44.11
C LYS A 8 62.48 -29.40 -42.75
N ALA A 9 63.07 -30.46 -42.25
CA ALA A 9 62.72 -30.98 -40.96
C ALA A 9 63.17 -30.08 -39.78
N LEU A 10 64.37 -29.43 -39.94
CA LEU A 10 64.85 -28.47 -38.93
C LEU A 10 64.09 -27.13 -38.98
N LEU A 11 63.64 -26.67 -40.15
CA LEU A 11 62.79 -25.48 -40.24
C LEU A 11 61.38 -25.70 -39.68
N ILE A 12 60.84 -26.89 -39.82
CA ILE A 12 59.51 -27.22 -39.26
C ILE A 12 59.58 -27.44 -37.74
N SER A 13 60.66 -28.02 -37.24
CA SER A 13 60.84 -28.16 -35.76
C SER A 13 61.24 -26.81 -35.10
N GLY A 14 61.87 -25.87 -35.79
CA GLY A 14 62.11 -24.52 -35.28
C GLY A 14 60.84 -23.64 -35.24
N LEU A 15 59.92 -23.85 -36.16
CA LEU A 15 58.62 -23.15 -36.16
C LEU A 15 57.64 -23.71 -35.07
N LEU A 16 57.79 -24.98 -34.70
CA LEU A 16 56.92 -25.59 -33.66
C LEU A 16 57.41 -25.30 -32.23
N LEU A 17 58.62 -24.86 -32.02
CA LEU A 17 59.19 -24.47 -30.72
C LEU A 17 59.06 -22.96 -30.43
N GLY A 18 58.63 -22.14 -31.41
CA GLY A 18 58.42 -20.69 -31.26
C GLY A 18 56.97 -20.29 -30.94
N THR A 19 56.03 -21.23 -30.83
CA THR A 19 54.61 -20.93 -30.66
C THR A 19 54.05 -21.26 -29.28
N THR A 20 54.89 -21.58 -28.29
CA THR A 20 54.40 -21.93 -26.93
C THR A 20 54.67 -20.87 -25.85
N THR A 21 55.12 -19.67 -26.25
CA THR A 21 55.32 -18.56 -25.30
C THR A 21 54.57 -17.29 -25.70
N SER A 22 53.41 -17.44 -26.28
CA SER A 22 52.58 -16.27 -26.56
C SER A 22 51.12 -16.57 -26.32
N CYS A 23 50.55 -15.73 -25.57
CA CYS A 23 49.10 -15.50 -25.45
C CYS A 23 48.39 -16.08 -24.23
N SER A 24 48.99 -16.19 -23.06
CA SER A 24 48.16 -16.08 -21.85
C SER A 24 47.68 -14.63 -21.66
N ASP A 25 48.56 -13.64 -21.81
CA ASP A 25 48.22 -12.23 -21.64
C ASP A 25 47.32 -11.64 -22.75
N PHE A 26 47.28 -12.26 -23.95
CA PHE A 26 46.37 -11.80 -25.01
C PHE A 26 44.95 -12.37 -24.87
N LEU A 27 44.79 -13.51 -24.22
CA LEU A 27 43.51 -14.12 -23.91
C LEU A 27 42.92 -13.55 -22.61
N ASP A 28 43.74 -12.96 -21.75
CA ASP A 28 43.36 -12.26 -20.53
C ASP A 28 43.12 -10.76 -20.72
N GLN A 29 43.13 -10.24 -21.95
CA GLN A 29 42.68 -8.88 -22.20
C GLN A 29 41.20 -8.78 -21.93
N GLN A 30 40.88 -8.28 -20.72
CA GLN A 30 39.52 -7.86 -20.39
C GLN A 30 39.10 -6.79 -21.41
N SER A 31 37.90 -6.97 -21.98
CA SER A 31 37.31 -5.96 -22.85
C SER A 31 37.32 -4.61 -22.13
N PRO A 32 37.79 -3.51 -22.75
CA PRO A 32 37.73 -2.18 -22.14
C PRO A 32 36.32 -1.74 -21.76
N SER A 33 35.28 -2.48 -22.19
CA SER A 33 33.87 -2.29 -21.84
C SER A 33 33.36 -3.28 -20.80
N GLU A 34 34.15 -4.26 -20.37
CA GLU A 34 33.83 -5.13 -19.25
C GLU A 34 34.34 -4.52 -17.94
N HIS A 35 33.41 -4.13 -17.09
CA HIS A 35 33.76 -3.71 -15.73
C HIS A 35 34.14 -4.94 -14.91
N THR A 36 35.30 -4.90 -14.28
CA THR A 36 35.68 -5.97 -13.34
C THR A 36 34.71 -5.99 -12.16
N PRO A 37 34.40 -7.15 -11.57
CA PRO A 37 33.62 -7.22 -10.35
C PRO A 37 34.09 -6.25 -9.27
N ASP A 38 35.41 -6.05 -9.13
CA ASP A 38 35.99 -5.11 -8.16
C ASP A 38 35.70 -3.64 -8.50
N ALA A 39 35.70 -3.25 -9.78
CA ALA A 39 35.36 -1.90 -10.20
C ALA A 39 33.85 -1.60 -9.99
N VAL A 40 33.03 -2.61 -10.12
CA VAL A 40 31.58 -2.49 -9.79
C VAL A 40 31.39 -2.38 -8.29
N ALA A 41 32.07 -3.21 -7.50
CA ALA A 41 31.97 -3.25 -6.05
C ALA A 41 32.43 -1.95 -5.36
N THR A 42 33.36 -1.19 -5.99
CA THR A 42 33.92 0.03 -5.42
C THR A 42 33.28 1.32 -5.95
N SER A 43 32.32 1.23 -6.87
CA SER A 43 31.72 2.40 -7.52
C SER A 43 30.35 2.78 -6.96
N PRO A 44 30.20 3.97 -6.33
CA PRO A 44 28.87 4.46 -5.92
C PRO A 44 27.89 4.57 -7.11
N TYR A 45 28.36 4.84 -8.30
CA TYR A 45 27.53 4.89 -9.50
C TYR A 45 26.89 3.53 -9.80
N TYR A 46 27.67 2.45 -9.89
CA TYR A 46 27.13 1.12 -10.17
C TYR A 46 26.24 0.62 -9.04
N THR A 47 26.61 0.84 -7.78
CA THR A 47 25.76 0.52 -6.63
C THR A 47 24.41 1.22 -6.72
N SER A 48 24.37 2.49 -7.14
CA SER A 48 23.13 3.23 -7.35
C SER A 48 22.23 2.63 -8.43
N LEU A 49 22.81 2.06 -9.50
CA LEU A 49 22.03 1.39 -10.55
C LEU A 49 21.34 0.13 -10.04
N VAL A 50 22.01 -0.66 -9.18
CA VAL A 50 21.40 -1.85 -8.56
C VAL A 50 20.34 -1.43 -7.55
N LEU A 51 20.59 -0.38 -6.76
CA LEU A 51 19.59 0.19 -5.85
C LEU A 51 18.35 0.68 -6.59
N ASN A 52 18.53 1.35 -7.73
CA ASN A 52 17.41 1.80 -8.55
C ASN A 52 16.59 0.63 -9.11
N LYS A 53 17.19 -0.54 -9.31
CA LYS A 53 16.43 -1.76 -9.64
C LYS A 53 15.56 -2.22 -8.47
N ALA A 54 16.06 -2.20 -7.23
CA ALA A 54 15.25 -2.53 -6.05
C ALA A 54 14.05 -1.57 -5.91
N TYR A 55 14.23 -0.27 -6.15
CA TYR A 55 13.11 0.68 -6.24
C TYR A 55 12.19 0.40 -7.42
N GLY A 56 12.75 0.01 -8.57
CA GLY A 56 11.98 -0.31 -9.78
C GLY A 56 10.98 -1.43 -9.55
N GLU A 57 11.36 -2.46 -8.78
CA GLU A 57 10.43 -3.56 -8.46
C GLU A 57 9.19 -3.06 -7.68
N LEU A 58 9.31 -2.02 -6.85
CA LEU A 58 8.14 -1.45 -6.18
C LEU A 58 7.09 -0.90 -7.17
N THR A 59 7.51 -0.53 -8.38
CA THR A 59 6.61 0.05 -9.41
C THR A 59 5.90 -0.99 -10.27
N GLU A 60 6.26 -2.26 -10.14
CA GLU A 60 5.69 -3.35 -10.92
C GLU A 60 4.19 -3.56 -10.63
N GLU A 61 3.43 -4.04 -11.62
CA GLU A 61 2.00 -4.35 -11.46
C GLU A 61 1.73 -5.34 -10.31
N GLY A 62 2.67 -6.28 -10.08
CA GLY A 62 2.59 -7.25 -8.99
C GLY A 62 2.69 -6.60 -7.61
N ILE A 63 3.26 -5.41 -7.51
CA ILE A 63 3.45 -4.68 -6.26
C ILE A 63 2.57 -3.42 -6.26
N TYR A 64 3.15 -2.22 -6.16
CA TYR A 64 2.38 -0.99 -5.98
C TYR A 64 1.84 -0.40 -7.29
N GLY A 65 2.28 -0.91 -8.45
CA GLY A 65 1.68 -0.53 -9.73
C GLY A 65 0.19 -0.89 -9.82
N GLN A 66 -0.24 -2.00 -9.18
CA GLN A 66 -1.64 -2.41 -9.11
C GLN A 66 -1.96 -3.33 -7.91
N LEU A 67 -1.36 -4.54 -7.83
CA LEU A 67 -1.93 -5.62 -7.03
C LEU A 67 -1.87 -5.37 -5.54
N MET A 68 -0.70 -5.07 -4.98
CA MET A 68 -0.54 -4.83 -3.55
C MET A 68 -1.34 -3.62 -3.09
N GLY A 69 -1.19 -2.51 -3.80
CA GLY A 69 -1.76 -1.24 -3.40
C GLY A 69 -3.26 -1.10 -3.66
N ILE A 70 -3.83 -1.83 -4.63
CA ILE A 70 -5.23 -1.65 -5.02
C ILE A 70 -6.05 -2.90 -4.73
N THR A 71 -5.55 -4.09 -5.08
CA THR A 71 -6.36 -5.31 -5.01
C THR A 71 -6.21 -6.03 -3.67
N LEU A 72 -4.98 -6.30 -3.24
CA LEU A 72 -4.75 -7.09 -2.02
C LEU A 72 -4.98 -6.28 -0.74
N GLY A 73 -4.77 -4.96 -0.81
CA GLY A 73 -4.96 -4.04 0.32
C GLY A 73 -6.40 -3.56 0.53
N THR A 74 -7.33 -3.87 -0.39
CA THR A 74 -8.75 -3.49 -0.27
C THR A 74 -9.62 -4.63 0.25
N ASN A 75 -10.91 -4.39 0.30
CA ASN A 75 -11.94 -5.31 0.78
C ASN A 75 -12.02 -5.37 2.31
N SER A 76 -12.50 -4.28 2.85
CA SER A 76 -12.77 -4.09 4.28
C SER A 76 -14.23 -3.65 4.49
N ASP A 77 -14.52 -3.05 5.64
CA ASP A 77 -15.80 -2.42 5.95
C ASP A 77 -16.06 -1.10 5.20
N ILE A 78 -15.02 -0.49 4.65
CA ILE A 78 -15.08 0.86 4.05
C ILE A 78 -14.89 0.89 2.53
N GLU A 79 -14.27 -0.14 1.95
CA GLU A 79 -13.92 -0.16 0.53
C GLU A 79 -13.99 -1.58 -0.05
N LEU A 80 -14.54 -1.72 -1.26
CA LEU A 80 -14.80 -3.00 -1.91
C LEU A 80 -14.42 -2.98 -3.39
N ILE A 81 -13.78 -4.04 -3.89
CA ILE A 81 -13.64 -4.27 -5.33
C ILE A 81 -14.89 -4.99 -5.85
N ASP A 82 -15.74 -4.28 -6.59
CA ASP A 82 -16.94 -4.82 -7.24
C ASP A 82 -17.75 -5.82 -6.35
N GLY A 83 -17.65 -5.66 -5.02
CA GLY A 83 -18.07 -6.64 -4.05
C GLY A 83 -19.55 -7.01 -4.11
N GLN A 84 -20.40 -6.05 -4.49
CA GLN A 84 -21.82 -6.26 -4.66
C GLN A 84 -22.18 -7.16 -5.85
N ASP A 85 -21.28 -7.32 -6.81
CA ASP A 85 -21.48 -8.19 -7.97
C ASP A 85 -20.84 -9.56 -7.80
N ALA A 86 -20.17 -9.82 -6.67
CA ALA A 86 -19.55 -11.10 -6.39
C ALA A 86 -20.60 -12.19 -6.24
N SER A 87 -20.26 -13.38 -6.74
CA SER A 87 -21.01 -14.61 -6.51
C SER A 87 -20.15 -15.56 -5.67
N ALA A 88 -20.74 -16.17 -4.65
CA ALA A 88 -20.04 -17.10 -3.75
C ALA A 88 -19.36 -18.27 -4.47
N THR A 89 -19.87 -18.66 -5.63
CA THR A 89 -19.47 -19.89 -6.31
C THR A 89 -18.48 -19.73 -7.45
N SER A 90 -18.17 -18.50 -7.90
CA SER A 90 -17.59 -18.34 -9.24
C SER A 90 -16.22 -17.70 -9.33
N GLN A 91 -15.68 -17.14 -8.28
CA GLN A 91 -14.52 -16.27 -8.38
C GLN A 91 -13.36 -16.76 -7.51
N THR A 92 -12.55 -17.67 -8.06
CA THR A 92 -11.33 -18.18 -7.40
C THR A 92 -10.04 -17.72 -8.08
N ASN A 93 -10.14 -17.08 -9.25
CA ASN A 93 -9.03 -16.81 -10.17
C ASN A 93 -8.97 -15.34 -10.65
N SER A 94 -9.40 -14.43 -9.81
CA SER A 94 -9.41 -12.99 -10.12
C SER A 94 -9.29 -12.16 -8.86
N GLU A 95 -9.25 -10.85 -9.02
CA GLU A 95 -9.31 -9.90 -7.92
C GLU A 95 -10.52 -10.12 -6.99
N ARG A 96 -11.66 -10.58 -7.52
CA ARG A 96 -12.83 -10.90 -6.70
C ARG A 96 -12.61 -12.13 -5.83
N GLY A 97 -11.90 -13.14 -6.33
CA GLY A 97 -11.48 -14.29 -5.53
C GLY A 97 -10.58 -13.88 -4.39
N ALA A 98 -9.63 -12.97 -4.64
CA ALA A 98 -8.79 -12.40 -3.60
C ALA A 98 -9.62 -11.62 -2.55
N CYS A 99 -10.50 -10.72 -3.00
CA CYS A 99 -11.32 -9.90 -2.11
C CYS A 99 -12.38 -10.72 -1.33
N ASN A 100 -12.84 -11.83 -1.87
CA ASN A 100 -13.74 -12.75 -1.17
C ASN A 100 -13.04 -13.77 -0.29
N PHE A 101 -11.70 -13.73 -0.23
CA PHE A 101 -10.88 -14.73 0.47
C PHE A 101 -11.11 -16.17 -0.03
N ASN A 102 -11.47 -16.30 -1.32
CA ASN A 102 -11.79 -17.57 -2.00
C ASN A 102 -10.74 -17.91 -3.08
N MET A 103 -9.51 -17.46 -2.92
CA MET A 103 -8.44 -17.78 -3.86
C MET A 103 -8.10 -19.28 -3.79
N VAL A 104 -7.90 -19.90 -4.95
CA VAL A 104 -7.37 -21.27 -5.06
C VAL A 104 -5.92 -21.17 -5.52
N ALA A 105 -5.02 -21.86 -4.84
CA ALA A 105 -3.60 -21.89 -5.20
C ALA A 105 -3.42 -22.29 -6.67
N GLY A 106 -2.62 -21.53 -7.42
CA GLY A 106 -2.37 -21.72 -8.85
C GLY A 106 -3.50 -21.32 -9.79
N SER A 107 -4.65 -20.84 -9.28
CA SER A 107 -5.78 -20.43 -10.12
C SER A 107 -5.64 -19.04 -10.73
N TRP A 108 -4.85 -18.17 -10.14
CA TRP A 108 -4.64 -16.79 -10.59
C TRP A 108 -3.16 -16.41 -10.63
N SER A 109 -2.60 -16.33 -11.84
CA SER A 109 -1.17 -16.06 -12.06
C SER A 109 -0.65 -14.77 -11.46
N LYS A 110 -1.52 -13.79 -11.20
CA LYS A 110 -1.11 -12.52 -10.59
C LYS A 110 -0.62 -12.67 -9.14
N ILE A 111 -1.11 -13.65 -8.38
CA ILE A 111 -0.56 -13.95 -7.04
C ILE A 111 0.89 -14.46 -7.16
N GLN A 112 1.17 -15.32 -8.16
CA GLN A 112 2.54 -15.73 -8.50
C GLN A 112 3.40 -14.50 -8.83
N THR A 113 2.91 -13.63 -9.72
CA THR A 113 3.64 -12.42 -10.10
C THR A 113 3.97 -11.54 -8.89
N THR A 114 3.01 -11.37 -7.96
CA THR A 114 3.27 -10.61 -6.71
C THR A 114 4.38 -11.24 -5.88
N TRP A 115 4.30 -12.56 -5.68
CA TRP A 115 5.32 -13.30 -4.93
C TRP A 115 6.71 -13.15 -5.56
N ASP A 116 6.81 -13.40 -6.87
CA ASP A 116 8.07 -13.34 -7.60
C ASP A 116 8.68 -11.94 -7.54
N LYS A 117 7.88 -10.89 -7.78
CA LYS A 117 8.35 -9.51 -7.76
C LYS A 117 8.80 -9.03 -6.39
N LEU A 118 8.14 -9.47 -5.32
CA LEU A 118 8.60 -9.19 -3.94
C LEU A 118 9.98 -9.81 -3.68
N TYR A 119 10.22 -11.05 -4.11
CA TYR A 119 11.51 -11.70 -3.96
C TYR A 119 12.60 -11.17 -4.92
N GLU A 120 12.25 -10.74 -6.13
CA GLU A 120 13.19 -10.02 -7.02
C GLU A 120 13.70 -8.72 -6.36
N GLY A 121 12.80 -7.94 -5.77
CA GLY A 121 13.18 -6.73 -5.05
C GLY A 121 14.05 -7.00 -3.82
N ILE A 122 13.80 -8.09 -3.09
CA ILE A 122 14.64 -8.56 -1.99
C ILE A 122 16.03 -8.95 -2.49
N GLU A 123 16.12 -9.67 -3.61
CA GLU A 123 17.39 -10.06 -4.23
C GLU A 123 18.23 -8.84 -4.62
N TYR A 124 17.62 -7.84 -5.30
CA TYR A 124 18.34 -6.59 -5.62
C TYR A 124 18.77 -5.83 -4.37
N SER A 125 17.96 -5.83 -3.34
CA SER A 125 18.33 -5.20 -2.06
C SER A 125 19.52 -5.92 -1.40
N ASN A 126 19.52 -7.25 -1.39
CA ASN A 126 20.64 -8.07 -0.90
C ASN A 126 21.93 -7.76 -1.68
N ASN A 127 21.84 -7.69 -3.00
CA ASN A 127 22.99 -7.39 -3.85
C ASN A 127 23.58 -6.00 -3.54
N VAL A 128 22.76 -4.97 -3.29
CA VAL A 128 23.25 -3.65 -2.85
C VAL A 128 23.97 -3.75 -1.52
N ILE A 129 23.40 -4.46 -0.55
CA ILE A 129 24.00 -4.62 0.78
C ILE A 129 25.36 -5.32 0.67
N GLU A 130 25.46 -6.37 -0.12
CA GLU A 130 26.73 -7.08 -0.37
C GLU A 130 27.77 -6.21 -1.09
N LEU A 131 27.36 -5.45 -2.11
CA LEU A 131 28.26 -4.50 -2.79
C LEU A 131 28.84 -3.48 -1.81
N VAL A 132 28.02 -2.93 -0.91
CA VAL A 132 28.52 -1.96 0.08
C VAL A 132 29.39 -2.63 1.14
N ASN A 133 29.06 -3.84 1.59
CA ASN A 133 29.90 -4.59 2.52
C ASN A 133 31.28 -4.91 1.90
N ASN A 134 31.32 -5.26 0.62
CA ASN A 134 32.56 -5.47 -0.12
C ASN A 134 33.35 -4.17 -0.27
N PHE A 135 32.66 -3.06 -0.59
CA PHE A 135 33.27 -1.73 -0.60
C PHE A 135 33.93 -1.38 0.73
N ASP A 136 33.26 -1.62 1.87
CA ASP A 136 33.79 -1.33 3.20
C ASP A 136 35.09 -2.09 3.48
N THR A 137 35.27 -3.29 2.93
CA THR A 137 36.52 -4.07 3.05
C THR A 137 37.66 -3.56 2.18
N GLN A 138 37.37 -2.82 1.09
CA GLN A 138 38.33 -2.40 0.07
C GLN A 138 38.58 -0.88 0.08
N SER A 139 37.84 -0.11 0.88
CA SER A 139 37.75 1.35 0.80
C SER A 139 38.89 2.14 1.44
N GLY A 140 40.06 1.53 1.67
CA GLY A 140 41.17 2.17 2.39
C GLY A 140 41.66 3.53 1.88
N ASN A 141 41.34 3.91 0.64
CA ASN A 141 41.73 5.18 0.01
C ASN A 141 40.52 6.02 -0.45
N GLU A 142 39.28 5.62 -0.11
CA GLU A 142 38.09 6.32 -0.55
C GLU A 142 37.83 7.62 0.22
N THR A 143 37.12 8.54 -0.42
CA THR A 143 36.72 9.79 0.20
C THR A 143 35.66 9.56 1.26
N LYS A 144 35.67 10.37 2.33
CA LYS A 144 34.62 10.34 3.37
C LYS A 144 33.20 10.54 2.79
N SER A 145 33.10 11.27 1.67
CA SER A 145 31.84 11.50 0.96
C SER A 145 31.31 10.23 0.32
N ASN A 146 32.17 9.47 -0.39
CA ASN A 146 31.81 8.20 -1.02
C ASN A 146 31.42 7.15 0.02
N ILE A 147 32.15 7.07 1.13
CA ILE A 147 31.83 6.16 2.24
C ILE A 147 30.42 6.46 2.77
N LYS A 148 30.11 7.72 3.08
CA LYS A 148 28.78 8.12 3.55
C LYS A 148 27.68 7.83 2.52
N LEU A 149 27.96 8.01 1.24
CA LEU A 149 27.02 7.75 0.15
C LEU A 149 26.73 6.24 0.03
N MET A 150 27.77 5.40 0.08
CA MET A 150 27.62 3.95 0.03
C MET A 150 26.85 3.41 1.25
N HIS A 151 27.17 3.89 2.46
CA HIS A 151 26.40 3.52 3.66
C HIS A 151 24.94 3.92 3.56
N ARG A 152 24.64 5.08 2.97
CA ARG A 152 23.26 5.51 2.71
C ARG A 152 22.56 4.57 1.73
N TYR A 153 23.22 4.17 0.64
CA TYR A 153 22.65 3.20 -0.32
C TYR A 153 22.36 1.85 0.34
N ARG A 154 23.24 1.38 1.23
CA ARG A 154 22.98 0.19 2.05
C ARG A 154 21.75 0.38 2.94
N ALA A 155 21.63 1.51 3.60
CA ALA A 155 20.51 1.81 4.49
C ALA A 155 19.18 1.91 3.72
N GLU A 156 19.17 2.50 2.53
CA GLU A 156 18.01 2.50 1.63
C GLU A 156 17.64 1.06 1.22
N ALA A 157 18.59 0.25 0.79
CA ALA A 157 18.34 -1.14 0.40
C ALA A 157 17.80 -2.00 1.56
N ILE A 158 18.34 -1.84 2.76
CA ILE A 158 17.80 -2.49 3.97
C ILE A 158 16.34 -2.08 4.19
N THR A 159 16.02 -0.80 4.04
CA THR A 159 14.66 -0.29 4.26
C THR A 159 13.69 -0.80 3.17
N VAL A 160 14.12 -0.85 1.90
CA VAL A 160 13.33 -1.45 0.81
C VAL A 160 13.08 -2.94 1.10
N ARG A 161 14.12 -3.69 1.49
CA ARG A 161 14.00 -5.11 1.86
C ARG A 161 13.02 -5.32 3.00
N ALA A 162 13.09 -4.47 4.03
CA ALA A 162 12.17 -4.52 5.16
C ALA A 162 10.71 -4.27 4.73
N LEU A 163 10.47 -3.31 3.85
CA LEU A 163 9.14 -3.06 3.27
C LEU A 163 8.63 -4.27 2.49
N LEU A 164 9.48 -4.91 1.67
CA LEU A 164 9.10 -6.07 0.88
C LEU A 164 8.77 -7.28 1.77
N TYR A 165 9.58 -7.55 2.80
CA TYR A 165 9.25 -8.60 3.78
C TYR A 165 8.00 -8.28 4.58
N PHE A 166 7.78 -7.03 4.96
CA PHE A 166 6.56 -6.63 5.64
C PHE A 166 5.32 -6.89 4.77
N ASN A 167 5.41 -6.65 3.46
CA ASN A 167 4.35 -6.99 2.51
C ASN A 167 4.15 -8.50 2.38
N LEU A 168 5.23 -9.29 2.31
CA LEU A 168 5.15 -10.75 2.29
C LEU A 168 4.44 -11.29 3.53
N VAL A 169 4.86 -10.86 4.72
CA VAL A 169 4.29 -11.30 5.99
C VAL A 169 2.79 -10.97 6.09
N ARG A 170 2.38 -9.75 5.74
CA ARG A 170 0.98 -9.33 5.81
C ARG A 170 0.06 -10.11 4.86
N ASN A 171 0.57 -10.55 3.71
CA ASN A 171 -0.25 -11.20 2.69
C ASN A 171 -0.12 -12.72 2.66
N PHE A 172 1.03 -13.28 3.04
CA PHE A 172 1.28 -14.73 2.94
C PHE A 172 1.60 -15.39 4.28
N GLY A 173 1.92 -14.63 5.30
CA GLY A 173 2.27 -15.15 6.64
C GLY A 173 3.72 -15.56 6.76
N ASP A 174 3.96 -16.83 7.12
CA ASP A 174 5.29 -17.40 7.23
C ASP A 174 5.86 -17.68 5.83
N VAL A 175 7.03 -17.12 5.53
CA VAL A 175 7.63 -17.13 4.19
C VAL A 175 9.14 -17.38 4.27
N PRO A 176 9.81 -17.79 3.19
CA PRO A 176 11.27 -17.90 3.18
C PRO A 176 11.96 -16.58 3.49
N MET A 177 12.92 -16.58 4.42
CA MET A 177 13.76 -15.42 4.72
C MET A 177 15.15 -15.59 4.12
N LYS A 178 15.53 -14.71 3.19
CA LYS A 178 16.84 -14.64 2.53
C LYS A 178 17.45 -13.27 2.79
N LEU A 179 18.56 -13.21 3.50
CA LEU A 179 19.27 -11.97 3.86
C LEU A 179 20.60 -11.80 3.09
N GLU A 180 20.90 -12.73 2.20
CA GLU A 180 22.06 -12.71 1.29
C GLU A 180 21.62 -12.91 -0.16
N GLY A 181 22.41 -12.43 -1.11
CA GLY A 181 22.20 -12.65 -2.53
C GLY A 181 22.28 -14.13 -2.91
N THR A 182 21.75 -14.46 -4.08
CA THR A 182 21.83 -15.82 -4.61
C THR A 182 23.27 -16.17 -4.95
N LYS A 183 23.79 -17.24 -4.36
CA LYS A 183 25.16 -17.69 -4.60
C LYS A 183 25.31 -18.31 -5.99
N THR A 184 26.50 -18.20 -6.55
CA THR A 184 26.81 -18.72 -7.90
C THR A 184 26.66 -20.24 -8.01
N ASP A 185 26.84 -20.96 -6.91
CA ASP A 185 26.64 -22.43 -6.81
C ASP A 185 25.18 -22.80 -6.49
N LEU A 186 24.28 -21.82 -6.37
CA LEU A 186 22.87 -22.00 -6.05
C LEU A 186 22.60 -22.72 -4.71
N SER A 187 23.57 -22.78 -3.82
CA SER A 187 23.48 -23.52 -2.55
C SER A 187 22.43 -22.95 -1.57
N ASN A 188 22.00 -21.69 -1.76
CA ASN A 188 21.10 -20.97 -0.88
C ASN A 188 19.73 -20.64 -1.48
N ILE A 189 19.31 -21.34 -2.56
CA ILE A 189 18.02 -21.03 -3.21
C ILE A 189 16.83 -21.78 -2.61
N TYR A 190 17.04 -22.96 -2.05
CA TYR A 190 15.97 -23.79 -1.50
C TYR A 190 15.82 -23.56 0.00
N VAL A 191 15.10 -22.49 0.36
CA VAL A 191 14.85 -22.07 1.74
C VAL A 191 13.42 -22.41 2.14
N GLY A 192 13.23 -22.99 3.33
CA GLY A 192 11.91 -23.23 3.90
C GLY A 192 11.28 -21.96 4.47
N LYS A 193 10.02 -22.05 4.90
CA LYS A 193 9.36 -20.94 5.58
C LYS A 193 10.04 -20.62 6.91
N THR A 194 10.17 -19.36 7.20
CA THR A 194 10.59 -18.78 8.48
C THR A 194 9.36 -18.21 9.16
N ASP A 195 9.27 -18.35 10.47
CA ASP A 195 8.19 -17.73 11.26
C ASP A 195 8.18 -16.21 11.03
N ARG A 196 6.99 -15.65 10.76
CA ARG A 196 6.82 -14.22 10.48
C ARG A 196 7.32 -13.31 11.59
N ASP A 197 7.27 -13.78 12.84
CA ASP A 197 7.76 -12.99 13.97
C ASP A 197 9.28 -12.86 13.94
N GLU A 198 9.99 -13.95 13.59
CA GLU A 198 11.45 -13.93 13.38
C GLU A 198 11.83 -13.01 12.20
N ILE A 199 11.05 -13.04 11.13
CA ILE A 199 11.24 -12.12 9.98
C ILE A 199 11.09 -10.67 10.45
N MET A 200 9.99 -10.34 11.15
CA MET A 200 9.74 -8.98 11.62
C MET A 200 10.80 -8.51 12.62
N ASP A 201 11.20 -9.37 13.56
CA ASP A 201 12.26 -9.05 14.53
C ASP A 201 13.60 -8.79 13.83
N SER A 202 13.94 -9.56 12.78
CA SER A 202 15.12 -9.33 11.95
C SER A 202 15.05 -7.99 11.21
N MET A 203 13.90 -7.64 10.65
CA MET A 203 13.71 -6.36 9.94
C MET A 203 13.80 -5.18 10.91
N ILE A 204 13.29 -5.29 12.12
CA ILE A 204 13.43 -4.27 13.17
C ILE A 204 14.91 -4.01 13.48
N VAL A 205 15.67 -5.07 13.77
CA VAL A 205 17.10 -4.94 14.09
C VAL A 205 17.88 -4.30 12.93
N GLU A 206 17.58 -4.68 11.70
CA GLU A 206 18.25 -4.12 10.54
C GLU A 206 17.88 -2.65 10.29
N LEU A 207 16.62 -2.28 10.47
CA LEU A 207 16.17 -0.88 10.36
C LEU A 207 16.83 0.00 11.44
N GLU A 208 16.91 -0.47 12.70
CA GLU A 208 17.61 0.27 13.75
C GLU A 208 19.08 0.57 13.38
N ARG A 209 19.75 -0.38 12.71
CA ARG A 209 21.14 -0.22 12.23
C ARG A 209 21.23 0.74 11.02
N ALA A 210 20.22 0.73 10.14
CA ALA A 210 20.22 1.50 8.90
C ALA A 210 19.84 2.98 9.12
N ILE A 211 18.92 3.27 10.01
CA ILE A 211 18.37 4.61 10.25
C ILE A 211 19.45 5.69 10.45
N PRO A 212 20.55 5.48 11.20
CA PRO A 212 21.59 6.50 11.37
C PRO A 212 22.21 7.00 10.06
N ASP A 213 22.32 6.13 9.04
CA ASP A 213 22.96 6.43 7.75
C ASP A 213 22.01 7.13 6.76
N LEU A 214 20.69 7.15 7.04
CA LEU A 214 19.69 7.81 6.20
C LEU A 214 19.66 9.33 6.42
N CYS A 215 19.16 10.05 5.40
CA CYS A 215 18.86 11.48 5.49
C CYS A 215 17.39 11.70 5.87
N TRP A 216 17.11 12.87 6.45
CA TRP A 216 15.75 13.39 6.45
C TRP A 216 15.37 13.91 5.06
N VAL A 217 14.06 13.95 4.77
CA VAL A 217 13.56 14.60 3.54
C VAL A 217 14.02 16.05 3.48
N GLY A 218 14.38 16.53 2.28
CA GLY A 218 14.98 17.84 2.07
C GLY A 218 16.50 17.91 2.26
N GLU A 219 17.11 16.97 2.98
CA GLU A 219 18.57 16.87 3.09
C GLU A 219 19.16 16.16 1.85
N ASN A 220 20.30 16.64 1.33
CA ASN A 220 21.01 16.07 0.18
C ASN A 220 20.11 15.84 -1.05
N SER A 221 19.12 16.70 -1.28
CA SER A 221 18.12 16.59 -2.37
C SER A 221 17.23 15.34 -2.31
N TYR A 222 17.08 14.72 -1.15
CA TYR A 222 16.14 13.61 -0.95
C TYR A 222 14.71 14.13 -0.88
N THR A 223 13.86 13.56 -1.69
CA THR A 223 12.42 13.80 -1.71
C THR A 223 11.65 12.63 -1.07
N THR A 224 10.34 12.73 -1.00
CA THR A 224 9.46 11.64 -0.54
C THR A 224 9.43 10.44 -1.49
N GLU A 225 9.99 10.53 -2.68
CA GLU A 225 10.16 9.41 -3.62
C GLU A 225 11.41 8.54 -3.32
N ARG A 226 12.17 8.90 -2.31
CA ARG A 226 13.31 8.11 -1.83
C ARG A 226 13.11 7.76 -0.37
N ILE A 227 13.70 6.63 0.03
CA ILE A 227 13.73 6.23 1.44
C ILE A 227 14.46 7.30 2.26
N THR A 228 13.76 7.82 3.25
CA THR A 228 14.26 8.84 4.19
C THR A 228 14.27 8.30 5.60
N LYS A 229 14.95 9.01 6.48
CA LYS A 229 14.97 8.69 7.92
C LYS A 229 13.57 8.68 8.52
N GLY A 230 12.73 9.65 8.16
CA GLY A 230 11.33 9.72 8.61
C GLY A 230 10.54 8.48 8.22
N TYR A 231 10.67 8.03 6.96
CA TYR A 231 10.00 6.82 6.51
C TYR A 231 10.52 5.57 7.22
N ALA A 232 11.84 5.42 7.38
CA ALA A 232 12.41 4.24 8.04
C ALA A 232 11.94 4.10 9.51
N HIS A 233 11.87 5.21 10.26
CA HIS A 233 11.25 5.23 11.59
C HIS A 233 9.77 4.82 11.53
N GLY A 234 9.00 5.34 10.57
CA GLY A 234 7.59 5.02 10.41
C GLY A 234 7.36 3.55 10.05
N LEU A 235 8.14 3.00 9.12
CA LEU A 235 8.07 1.58 8.74
C LEU A 235 8.42 0.67 9.92
N LEU A 236 9.45 1.01 10.70
CA LEU A 236 9.81 0.26 11.90
C LEU A 236 8.66 0.26 12.91
N ALA A 237 8.01 1.41 13.13
CA ALA A 237 6.84 1.50 14.00
C ALA A 237 5.67 0.65 13.48
N GLN A 238 5.40 0.64 12.16
CA GLN A 238 4.39 -0.24 11.56
C GLN A 238 4.72 -1.73 11.78
N ILE A 239 5.98 -2.13 11.58
CA ILE A 239 6.42 -3.52 11.80
C ILE A 239 6.30 -3.89 13.29
N ALA A 240 6.68 -3.01 14.20
CA ALA A 240 6.56 -3.23 15.65
C ALA A 240 5.09 -3.39 16.08
N LEU A 241 4.17 -2.56 15.55
CA LEU A 241 2.74 -2.68 15.82
C LEU A 241 2.14 -3.97 15.22
N GLN A 242 2.56 -4.37 14.02
CA GLN A 242 2.17 -5.65 13.43
C GLN A 242 2.67 -6.82 14.27
N ARG A 243 3.92 -6.75 14.78
CA ARG A 243 4.52 -7.75 15.64
C ARG A 243 3.83 -7.87 17.01
N ALA A 244 3.31 -6.75 17.53
CA ALA A 244 2.49 -6.70 18.74
C ALA A 244 1.04 -7.16 18.53
N GLY A 245 0.57 -7.15 17.27
CA GLY A 245 -0.80 -7.37 16.89
C GLY A 245 -1.20 -8.84 16.77
N TRP A 246 -2.48 -9.04 16.45
CA TRP A 246 -3.04 -10.35 16.17
C TRP A 246 -2.63 -10.85 14.78
N ALA A 247 -2.42 -12.15 14.65
CA ALA A 247 -2.22 -12.81 13.36
C ALA A 247 -2.72 -14.26 13.40
N ILE A 248 -3.27 -14.74 12.27
CA ILE A 248 -3.54 -16.16 12.08
C ILE A 248 -2.20 -16.88 11.96
N ARG A 249 -2.04 -18.02 12.65
CA ARG A 249 -0.78 -18.77 12.77
C ARG A 249 -0.88 -20.15 12.13
N GLU A 250 0.23 -20.69 11.66
CA GLU A 250 0.29 -22.07 11.15
C GLU A 250 0.12 -23.11 12.27
N SER A 251 0.49 -22.78 13.48
CA SER A 251 0.33 -23.59 14.68
C SER A 251 0.28 -22.71 15.92
N GLN A 252 -0.20 -23.29 17.02
CA GLN A 252 -0.21 -22.63 18.31
C GLN A 252 1.21 -22.32 18.79
N LYS A 253 1.42 -21.10 19.29
CA LYS A 253 2.67 -20.64 19.90
C LYS A 253 2.51 -20.52 21.41
N ASP A 254 3.48 -21.05 22.14
CA ASP A 254 3.54 -20.94 23.59
C ASP A 254 3.84 -19.49 24.02
N GLY A 255 3.22 -19.04 25.09
CA GLY A 255 3.38 -17.67 25.59
C GLY A 255 2.56 -16.61 24.84
N TYR A 256 1.76 -17.03 23.84
CA TYR A 256 0.87 -16.17 23.09
C TYR A 256 -0.56 -16.23 23.63
N GLU A 257 -1.27 -15.12 23.50
CA GLU A 257 -2.71 -15.05 23.75
C GLU A 257 -3.46 -15.52 22.50
N THR A 258 -4.40 -16.44 22.66
CA THR A 258 -5.30 -16.86 21.57
C THR A 258 -6.59 -16.03 21.63
N ALA A 259 -7.03 -15.54 20.49
CA ALA A 259 -8.27 -14.76 20.40
C ALA A 259 -9.49 -15.61 20.79
N ALA A 260 -10.37 -15.04 21.62
CA ALA A 260 -11.62 -15.69 22.01
C ALA A 260 -12.60 -15.80 20.83
N GLU A 261 -12.54 -14.85 19.90
CA GLU A 261 -13.35 -14.81 18.67
C GLU A 261 -12.44 -14.80 17.45
N ASN A 262 -12.95 -15.23 16.29
CA ASN A 262 -12.22 -15.25 15.02
C ASN A 262 -10.90 -16.03 15.09
N SER A 263 -10.91 -17.18 15.73
CA SER A 263 -9.78 -18.09 15.83
C SER A 263 -10.19 -19.49 15.40
N ASP A 264 -9.38 -20.11 14.56
CA ASP A 264 -9.55 -21.51 14.14
C ASP A 264 -8.77 -22.43 15.06
N PRO A 265 -9.28 -23.61 15.42
CA PRO A 265 -8.53 -24.54 16.28
C PRO A 265 -7.23 -25.06 15.68
N THR A 266 -7.18 -25.20 14.33
CA THR A 266 -5.99 -25.68 13.60
C THR A 266 -5.02 -24.53 13.31
N TYR A 267 -5.56 -23.37 12.98
CA TYR A 267 -4.82 -22.15 12.62
C TYR A 267 -5.19 -21.00 13.55
N PRO A 268 -4.73 -21.00 14.80
CA PRO A 268 -5.18 -20.05 15.79
C PRO A 268 -4.81 -18.61 15.44
N THR A 269 -5.71 -17.68 15.74
CA THR A 269 -5.40 -16.25 15.73
C THR A 269 -4.79 -15.89 17.08
N GLN A 270 -3.52 -15.49 17.07
CA GLN A 270 -2.75 -15.24 18.30
C GLN A 270 -1.97 -13.93 18.20
N ARG A 271 -1.65 -13.36 19.37
CA ARG A 271 -0.72 -12.24 19.55
C ARG A 271 0.26 -12.53 20.69
N PRO A 272 1.39 -11.84 20.76
CA PRO A 272 2.34 -11.98 21.88
C PRO A 272 1.69 -11.74 23.24
N GLY A 273 2.22 -12.38 24.27
CA GLY A 273 1.84 -12.12 25.66
C GLY A 273 2.11 -10.65 26.06
N ALA A 274 1.48 -10.19 27.14
CA ALA A 274 1.45 -8.79 27.53
C ALA A 274 2.84 -8.12 27.64
N ALA A 275 3.82 -8.81 28.22
CA ALA A 275 5.16 -8.25 28.41
C ALA A 275 5.89 -8.01 27.07
N GLU A 276 5.82 -8.96 26.15
CA GLU A 276 6.42 -8.84 24.82
C GLU A 276 5.68 -7.79 23.99
N ARG A 277 4.36 -7.77 24.06
CA ARG A 277 3.54 -6.75 23.41
C ARG A 277 3.90 -5.33 23.85
N THR A 278 4.06 -5.12 25.16
CA THR A 278 4.49 -3.82 25.73
C THR A 278 5.85 -3.39 25.17
N LYS A 279 6.80 -4.30 24.99
CA LYS A 279 8.11 -4.01 24.39
C LYS A 279 7.97 -3.44 22.97
N TYR A 280 7.13 -4.02 22.12
CA TYR A 280 6.92 -3.54 20.75
C TYR A 280 6.14 -2.23 20.69
N TYR A 281 5.19 -1.99 21.61
CA TYR A 281 4.55 -0.69 21.74
C TYR A 281 5.54 0.40 22.17
N GLN A 282 6.45 0.12 23.12
CA GLN A 282 7.51 1.05 23.53
C GLN A 282 8.50 1.33 22.39
N LEU A 283 8.83 0.32 21.59
CA LEU A 283 9.67 0.48 20.42
C LEU A 283 8.98 1.38 19.38
N ALA A 284 7.72 1.13 19.07
CA ALA A 284 6.93 1.98 18.18
C ALA A 284 6.86 3.42 18.71
N GLN A 285 6.63 3.61 20.02
CA GLN A 285 6.62 4.93 20.66
C GLN A 285 7.93 5.69 20.41
N THR A 286 9.06 5.03 20.61
CA THR A 286 10.38 5.64 20.39
C THR A 286 10.52 6.19 18.97
N HIS A 287 10.18 5.38 17.96
CA HIS A 287 10.35 5.77 16.57
C HIS A 287 9.31 6.79 16.09
N LEU A 288 8.08 6.73 16.58
CA LEU A 288 7.06 7.74 16.31
C LEU A 288 7.43 9.08 16.96
N ASN A 289 7.97 9.06 18.18
CA ASN A 289 8.50 10.25 18.85
C ASN A 289 9.60 10.93 18.03
N GLU A 290 10.51 10.17 17.39
CA GLU A 290 11.57 10.73 16.55
C GLU A 290 10.99 11.52 15.35
N ILE A 291 9.97 10.98 14.68
CA ILE A 291 9.31 11.65 13.55
C ILE A 291 8.64 12.94 14.03
N ILE A 292 7.84 12.85 15.09
CA ILE A 292 7.04 13.97 15.59
C ILE A 292 7.95 15.07 16.15
N SER A 293 8.96 14.72 16.95
CA SER A 293 9.89 15.69 17.56
C SER A 293 10.71 16.44 16.51
N LYS A 294 11.03 15.78 15.39
CA LYS A 294 11.80 16.40 14.30
C LYS A 294 11.03 17.54 13.63
N GLY A 295 9.69 17.44 13.57
CA GLY A 295 8.82 18.51 13.09
C GLY A 295 8.91 18.83 11.59
N ILE A 296 9.55 17.97 10.79
CA ILE A 296 9.65 18.13 9.33
C ILE A 296 8.34 17.72 8.67
N HIS A 297 7.83 16.54 9.02
CA HIS A 297 6.55 16.04 8.52
C HIS A 297 5.41 16.69 9.30
N GLN A 298 4.41 17.18 8.58
CA GLN A 298 3.25 17.87 9.14
C GLN A 298 2.00 17.49 8.35
N LEU A 299 0.82 17.67 8.95
CA LEU A 299 -0.43 17.56 8.19
C LEU A 299 -0.54 18.73 7.22
N ASN A 300 -0.87 18.45 5.95
CA ASN A 300 -1.29 19.49 5.02
C ASN A 300 -2.58 20.11 5.58
N PRO A 301 -2.65 21.44 5.81
CA PRO A 301 -3.84 22.07 6.38
C PRO A 301 -5.11 21.88 5.57
N SER A 302 -4.98 21.64 4.27
CA SER A 302 -6.10 21.31 3.38
C SER A 302 -6.04 19.83 3.00
N TYR A 303 -7.02 19.07 3.47
CA TYR A 303 -7.18 17.67 3.07
C TYR A 303 -7.35 17.51 1.56
N GLU A 304 -8.09 18.41 0.91
CA GLU A 304 -8.28 18.39 -0.54
C GLU A 304 -6.98 18.65 -1.30
N ASN A 305 -6.13 19.57 -0.80
CA ASN A 305 -4.88 19.91 -1.46
C ASN A 305 -3.89 18.74 -1.49
N GLU A 306 -3.87 17.89 -0.47
CA GLU A 306 -3.07 16.67 -0.46
C GLU A 306 -3.40 15.80 -1.69
N TRP A 307 -4.68 15.56 -1.92
CA TRP A 307 -5.14 14.76 -3.07
C TRP A 307 -5.02 15.50 -4.40
N TYR A 308 -5.06 16.83 -4.39
CA TYR A 308 -4.79 17.60 -5.59
C TYR A 308 -3.32 17.46 -6.03
N LEU A 309 -2.37 17.60 -5.10
CA LEU A 309 -0.95 17.48 -5.40
C LEU A 309 -0.60 16.11 -5.97
N ILE A 310 -0.99 15.04 -5.31
CA ILE A 310 -0.66 13.69 -5.76
C ILE A 310 -1.25 13.37 -7.16
N ASN A 311 -2.48 13.80 -7.44
CA ASN A 311 -3.10 13.64 -8.76
C ASN A 311 -2.44 14.52 -9.86
N GLN A 312 -1.75 15.58 -9.48
CA GLN A 312 -0.94 16.43 -10.36
C GLN A 312 0.47 15.89 -10.59
N ASN A 313 0.80 14.71 -10.07
CA ASN A 313 2.17 14.18 -10.05
C ASN A 313 3.17 15.18 -9.43
N LYS A 314 2.75 15.85 -8.34
CA LYS A 314 3.54 16.84 -7.60
C LYS A 314 3.76 16.36 -6.17
N LEU A 315 4.98 16.51 -5.69
CA LEU A 315 5.31 16.23 -4.30
C LEU A 315 4.84 17.39 -3.40
N ASP A 316 4.40 17.05 -2.18
CA ASP A 316 4.22 18.05 -1.13
C ASP A 316 5.60 18.39 -0.53
N ASP A 317 6.24 19.42 -1.06
CA ASP A 317 7.56 19.93 -0.61
C ASP A 317 7.46 20.96 0.52
N LYS A 318 6.23 21.24 0.98
CA LYS A 318 5.98 22.22 2.04
C LYS A 318 5.70 21.58 3.40
N TYR A 319 4.81 20.59 3.41
CA TYR A 319 4.38 19.94 4.65
C TYR A 319 4.98 18.53 4.76
N TYR A 320 5.42 17.95 3.64
CA TYR A 320 5.94 16.57 3.60
C TYR A 320 5.01 15.58 4.31
N GLU A 321 3.67 15.74 4.10
CA GLU A 321 2.69 14.86 4.74
C GLU A 321 2.94 13.40 4.36
N ASN A 322 3.28 13.12 3.10
CA ASN A 322 3.74 11.81 2.67
C ASN A 322 5.17 11.55 3.14
N LEU A 323 5.40 10.43 3.81
CA LEU A 323 6.74 10.03 4.25
C LEU A 323 7.49 9.27 3.17
N PHE A 324 6.77 8.48 2.37
CA PHE A 324 7.32 7.79 1.20
C PHE A 324 6.24 7.53 0.15
N GLU A 325 6.55 7.90 -1.06
CA GLU A 325 5.76 7.68 -2.27
C GLU A 325 6.55 6.80 -3.24
N VAL A 326 5.96 5.68 -3.66
CA VAL A 326 6.51 4.87 -4.75
C VAL A 326 6.36 5.65 -6.05
N ALA A 327 7.47 6.03 -6.65
CA ALA A 327 7.51 6.86 -7.85
C ALA A 327 7.04 6.07 -9.07
N LEU A 328 5.84 6.36 -9.55
CA LEU A 328 5.26 5.78 -10.74
C LEU A 328 5.38 6.76 -11.94
N GLY A 329 5.35 6.24 -13.15
CA GLY A 329 5.52 7.06 -14.36
C GLY A 329 4.29 7.08 -15.25
N VAL A 330 3.92 8.27 -15.75
CA VAL A 330 2.84 8.41 -16.73
C VAL A 330 3.10 7.53 -17.94
N ASN A 331 2.10 6.76 -18.34
CA ASN A 331 2.15 5.77 -19.43
C ASN A 331 3.22 4.67 -19.24
N ARG A 332 3.66 4.44 -18.00
CA ARG A 332 4.64 3.41 -17.63
C ARG A 332 4.09 2.46 -16.58
N SER A 333 3.60 3.00 -15.47
CA SER A 333 3.09 2.19 -14.36
C SER A 333 2.00 2.93 -13.58
N GLY A 334 1.24 2.19 -12.78
CA GLY A 334 0.25 2.71 -11.85
C GLY A 334 -1.16 2.79 -12.39
N GLU A 335 -2.09 2.26 -11.61
CA GLU A 335 -3.53 2.25 -11.91
C GLU A 335 -4.38 3.09 -10.94
N LEU A 336 -3.76 3.84 -10.02
CA LEU A 336 -4.49 4.83 -9.22
C LEU A 336 -5.17 5.83 -10.14
N GLY A 337 -6.39 6.26 -9.81
CA GLY A 337 -7.17 7.11 -10.68
C GLY A 337 -7.84 6.38 -11.86
N TYR A 338 -7.42 5.16 -12.19
CA TYR A 338 -8.09 4.31 -13.17
C TYR A 338 -8.91 3.20 -12.50
N THR A 339 -8.27 2.27 -11.82
CA THR A 339 -8.96 1.15 -11.14
C THR A 339 -9.70 1.64 -9.89
N ILE A 340 -9.05 2.48 -9.09
CA ILE A 340 -9.68 3.22 -8.00
C ILE A 340 -9.76 4.70 -8.39
N GLY A 341 -10.95 5.27 -8.39
CA GLY A 341 -11.16 6.67 -8.78
C GLY A 341 -12.58 6.95 -9.24
N VAL A 342 -12.87 8.21 -9.55
CA VAL A 342 -14.17 8.64 -10.02
C VAL A 342 -14.41 8.13 -11.44
N ARG A 343 -15.53 7.44 -11.66
CA ARG A 343 -15.82 6.78 -12.94
C ARG A 343 -16.22 7.77 -14.03
N ILE A 344 -15.64 7.56 -15.23
CA ILE A 344 -16.14 8.17 -16.47
C ILE A 344 -16.83 7.09 -17.30
N ASN A 345 -18.09 7.33 -17.66
CA ASN A 345 -18.88 6.45 -18.52
C ASN A 345 -18.59 6.71 -19.99
N GLY A 346 -17.91 5.77 -20.64
CA GLY A 346 -17.59 5.84 -22.06
C GLY A 346 -16.31 6.62 -22.38
N SER A 347 -16.14 6.97 -23.66
CA SER A 347 -15.01 7.77 -24.14
C SER A 347 -15.23 9.26 -23.90
N SER A 348 -14.13 9.98 -23.77
CA SER A 348 -14.15 11.43 -23.55
C SER A 348 -13.17 12.12 -24.49
N SER A 349 -13.56 13.29 -25.00
CA SER A 349 -12.67 14.16 -25.77
C SER A 349 -11.56 14.77 -24.92
N ARG A 350 -11.72 14.79 -23.58
CA ARG A 350 -10.76 15.36 -22.63
C ARG A 350 -9.84 14.31 -22.00
N TYR A 351 -10.31 13.07 -21.87
CA TYR A 351 -9.63 12.02 -21.12
C TYR A 351 -9.39 10.74 -21.95
N GLY A 352 -9.72 10.78 -23.25
CA GLY A 352 -9.48 9.69 -24.20
C GLY A 352 -10.47 8.54 -24.08
N LYS A 353 -10.23 7.49 -24.89
CA LYS A 353 -11.11 6.32 -24.98
C LYS A 353 -10.86 5.31 -23.86
N LYS A 354 -9.61 5.09 -23.54
CA LYS A 354 -9.13 4.06 -22.60
C LYS A 354 -8.45 4.64 -21.36
N GLY A 355 -8.23 5.94 -21.32
CA GLY A 355 -7.65 6.63 -20.17
C GLY A 355 -8.63 6.95 -19.04
N ASN A 356 -9.91 6.63 -19.21
CA ASN A 356 -10.95 6.91 -18.22
C ASN A 356 -10.88 5.95 -17.02
N SER A 357 -11.30 6.43 -15.86
CA SER A 357 -11.42 5.62 -14.66
C SER A 357 -12.47 4.51 -14.84
N SER A 358 -12.14 3.28 -14.46
CA SER A 358 -13.10 2.18 -14.38
C SER A 358 -13.98 2.24 -13.13
N GLY A 359 -13.54 2.94 -12.08
CA GLY A 359 -14.23 3.04 -10.80
C GLY A 359 -14.49 1.69 -10.14
N LYS A 360 -13.52 0.77 -10.22
CA LYS A 360 -13.68 -0.61 -9.80
C LYS A 360 -13.71 -0.77 -8.28
N VAL A 361 -12.93 0.04 -7.56
CA VAL A 361 -12.97 0.11 -6.10
C VAL A 361 -14.01 1.16 -5.69
N LYS A 362 -14.91 0.77 -4.81
CA LYS A 362 -16.00 1.61 -4.32
C LYS A 362 -15.97 1.74 -2.82
N MET A 363 -16.29 2.92 -2.35
CA MET A 363 -16.53 3.18 -0.93
C MET A 363 -17.88 2.59 -0.53
N THR A 364 -18.01 2.19 0.73
CA THR A 364 -19.27 1.63 1.22
C THR A 364 -20.25 2.72 1.62
N ALA A 365 -21.56 2.44 1.49
CA ALA A 365 -22.58 3.39 1.91
C ALA A 365 -22.61 3.60 3.44
N PRO A 366 -22.42 2.58 4.30
CA PRO A 366 -22.26 2.81 5.73
C PRO A 366 -21.09 3.75 6.09
N LEU A 367 -19.97 3.67 5.39
CA LEU A 367 -18.87 4.65 5.54
C LEU A 367 -19.36 6.06 5.22
N PHE A 368 -20.02 6.27 4.06
CA PHE A 368 -20.50 7.59 3.67
C PHE A 368 -21.40 8.22 4.75
N TRP A 369 -22.32 7.44 5.33
CA TRP A 369 -23.23 7.91 6.36
C TRP A 369 -22.63 7.99 7.77
N SER A 370 -21.45 7.40 7.99
CA SER A 370 -20.74 7.49 9.26
C SER A 370 -19.99 8.79 9.48
N TYR A 371 -19.69 9.53 8.39
CA TYR A 371 -19.06 10.84 8.52
C TYR A 371 -20.03 11.88 9.11
N ASP A 372 -19.53 12.76 9.95
CA ASP A 372 -20.23 14.02 10.21
C ASP A 372 -20.42 14.78 8.89
N HIS A 373 -21.61 15.37 8.69
CA HIS A 373 -21.91 16.08 7.45
C HIS A 373 -21.04 17.33 7.23
N LYS A 374 -20.35 17.83 8.27
CA LYS A 374 -19.38 18.93 8.21
C LYS A 374 -17.95 18.46 7.96
N ASP A 375 -17.70 17.15 8.03
CA ASP A 375 -16.41 16.56 7.73
C ASP A 375 -16.14 16.60 6.22
N GLN A 376 -15.19 17.42 5.80
CA GLN A 376 -14.84 17.60 4.39
C GLN A 376 -14.32 16.33 3.72
N ARG A 377 -13.82 15.38 4.50
CA ARG A 377 -13.32 14.10 3.99
C ARG A 377 -14.41 13.29 3.32
N ARG A 378 -15.66 13.38 3.79
CA ARG A 378 -16.80 12.67 3.19
C ARG A 378 -16.91 12.98 1.69
N ASP A 379 -17.03 14.25 1.35
CA ASP A 379 -17.32 14.67 -0.03
C ASP A 379 -16.05 14.65 -0.92
N ILE A 380 -14.86 14.68 -0.32
CA ILE A 380 -13.59 14.50 -1.02
C ILE A 380 -13.34 13.02 -1.32
N THR A 381 -13.64 12.12 -0.37
CA THR A 381 -13.37 10.68 -0.49
C THR A 381 -14.50 9.94 -1.19
N CYS A 382 -15.75 10.27 -0.89
CA CYS A 382 -16.93 9.54 -1.35
C CYS A 382 -17.66 10.33 -2.44
N VAL A 383 -17.55 9.89 -3.69
CA VAL A 383 -18.22 10.52 -4.84
C VAL A 383 -19.37 9.62 -5.32
N PRO A 384 -20.63 9.96 -5.02
CA PRO A 384 -21.79 9.13 -5.33
C PRO A 384 -22.36 9.42 -6.75
N TYR A 385 -21.55 9.91 -7.66
CA TYR A 385 -21.94 10.21 -9.03
C TYR A 385 -20.89 9.76 -10.04
N THR A 386 -21.28 9.67 -11.30
CA THR A 386 -20.41 9.36 -12.42
C THR A 386 -20.28 10.55 -13.37
N LEU A 387 -19.25 10.51 -14.21
CA LEU A 387 -19.01 11.48 -15.27
C LEU A 387 -19.38 10.86 -16.62
N LYS A 388 -20.01 11.64 -17.51
CA LYS A 388 -20.24 11.27 -18.89
C LYS A 388 -20.12 12.49 -19.79
N GLU A 389 -19.37 12.35 -20.88
CA GLU A 389 -19.32 13.38 -21.92
C GLU A 389 -20.36 13.06 -22.99
N THR A 390 -21.15 14.08 -23.38
CA THR A 390 -22.11 14.03 -24.48
C THR A 390 -22.01 15.34 -25.23
N ASP A 391 -21.75 15.27 -26.53
CA ASP A 391 -21.59 16.42 -27.42
C ASP A 391 -20.60 17.49 -26.89
N GLY A 392 -19.48 17.04 -26.34
CA GLY A 392 -18.42 17.90 -25.80
C GLY A 392 -18.71 18.48 -24.40
N VAL A 393 -19.87 18.20 -23.81
CA VAL A 393 -20.25 18.64 -22.47
C VAL A 393 -20.04 17.49 -21.48
N MET A 394 -19.21 17.72 -20.47
CA MET A 394 -19.01 16.78 -19.37
C MET A 394 -20.11 16.96 -18.33
N LYS A 395 -20.87 15.92 -18.06
CA LYS A 395 -21.97 15.94 -17.09
C LYS A 395 -21.69 15.01 -15.92
N GLU A 396 -21.84 15.54 -14.71
CA GLU A 396 -21.96 14.74 -13.48
C GLU A 396 -23.40 14.26 -13.30
N SER A 397 -23.57 13.01 -12.91
CA SER A 397 -24.89 12.43 -12.69
C SER A 397 -24.86 11.41 -11.56
N PHE A 398 -25.79 11.53 -10.61
CA PHE A 398 -26.00 10.48 -9.62
C PHE A 398 -26.45 9.19 -10.31
N ASP A 399 -25.93 8.05 -9.85
CA ASP A 399 -26.35 6.76 -10.36
C ASP A 399 -27.72 6.40 -9.75
N LYS A 400 -28.71 6.23 -10.63
CA LYS A 400 -30.08 5.86 -10.23
C LYS A 400 -30.09 4.47 -9.59
N ASN A 401 -30.81 4.32 -8.47
CA ASN A 401 -30.99 3.06 -7.74
C ASN A 401 -29.66 2.38 -7.32
N SER A 402 -28.62 3.17 -7.02
CA SER A 402 -27.29 2.61 -6.76
C SER A 402 -26.59 3.21 -5.55
N PRO A 403 -27.05 2.88 -4.31
CA PRO A 403 -26.35 3.31 -3.11
C PRO A 403 -24.95 2.66 -2.94
N PHE A 404 -24.59 1.71 -3.80
CA PHE A 404 -23.23 1.16 -3.91
C PHE A 404 -22.33 1.90 -4.92
N GLY A 405 -22.86 2.82 -5.69
CA GLY A 405 -22.13 3.56 -6.71
C GLY A 405 -21.31 4.72 -6.15
N ILE A 406 -20.61 4.52 -5.03
CA ILE A 406 -19.79 5.55 -4.39
C ILE A 406 -18.32 5.32 -4.76
N TYR A 407 -17.77 6.24 -5.55
CA TYR A 407 -16.40 6.15 -6.06
C TYR A 407 -15.42 6.90 -5.16
N CYS A 408 -14.13 6.54 -5.26
CA CYS A 408 -13.11 7.21 -4.46
C CYS A 408 -12.68 8.54 -5.12
N GLY A 409 -13.03 9.66 -4.51
CA GLY A 409 -12.69 10.99 -5.00
C GLY A 409 -11.27 11.47 -4.67
N LYS A 410 -10.53 10.74 -3.83
CA LYS A 410 -9.09 10.98 -3.63
C LYS A 410 -8.32 10.84 -4.93
N TRP A 411 -8.75 9.91 -5.77
CA TRP A 411 -8.22 9.64 -7.10
C TRP A 411 -9.25 10.11 -8.12
N ASP A 412 -9.04 11.29 -8.67
CA ASP A 412 -10.02 11.93 -9.53
C ASP A 412 -9.37 12.34 -10.85
N ILE A 413 -9.83 11.75 -11.94
CA ILE A 413 -9.33 12.02 -13.29
C ILE A 413 -9.37 13.51 -13.65
N ARG A 414 -10.28 14.30 -13.08
CA ARG A 414 -10.37 15.74 -13.29
C ARG A 414 -9.21 16.50 -12.64
N LYS A 415 -8.62 15.93 -11.60
CA LYS A 415 -7.46 16.48 -10.88
C LYS A 415 -6.11 16.00 -11.44
N MET A 416 -6.12 15.01 -12.36
CA MET A 416 -4.87 14.45 -12.90
C MET A 416 -4.05 15.45 -13.69
N SER A 417 -2.75 15.18 -13.83
CA SER A 417 -1.79 16.04 -14.52
C SER A 417 -2.14 16.24 -16.00
N GLU A 418 -1.70 17.37 -16.56
CA GLU A 418 -1.84 17.65 -18.00
C GLU A 418 -1.05 16.63 -18.83
N GLU A 419 0.12 16.20 -18.38
CA GLU A 419 0.93 15.15 -19.03
C GLU A 419 0.12 13.86 -19.21
N TRP A 420 -0.56 13.41 -18.15
CA TRP A 420 -1.42 12.23 -18.22
C TRP A 420 -2.60 12.46 -19.21
N ARG A 421 -3.23 13.62 -19.16
CA ARG A 421 -4.34 13.94 -20.09
C ARG A 421 -3.90 13.88 -21.55
N GLN A 422 -2.73 14.45 -21.86
CA GLN A 422 -2.18 14.40 -23.21
C GLN A 422 -1.84 12.98 -23.66
N ALA A 423 -1.26 12.16 -22.78
CA ALA A 423 -1.01 10.75 -23.06
C ALA A 423 -2.31 9.97 -23.29
N ALA A 424 -3.35 10.23 -22.48
CA ALA A 424 -4.65 9.59 -22.60
C ALA A 424 -5.36 9.93 -23.92
N LEU A 425 -5.28 11.20 -24.37
CA LEU A 425 -5.87 11.64 -25.64
C LEU A 425 -5.20 10.98 -26.86
N GLY A 426 -3.90 10.76 -26.80
CA GLY A 426 -3.12 10.14 -27.88
C GLY A 426 -3.22 8.62 -27.94
N SER A 427 -3.77 7.96 -26.93
CA SER A 427 -3.76 6.50 -26.79
C SER A 427 -5.08 5.83 -27.20
N THR A 428 -4.97 4.66 -27.84
CA THR A 428 -6.09 3.73 -28.06
C THR A 428 -6.20 2.68 -26.94
N GLU A 429 -5.17 2.56 -26.12
CA GLU A 429 -5.09 1.63 -25.00
C GLU A 429 -5.19 2.39 -23.66
N LYS A 430 -5.37 1.63 -22.56
CA LYS A 430 -5.35 2.19 -21.22
C LYS A 430 -3.99 2.85 -20.94
N VAL A 431 -4.01 4.06 -20.43
CA VAL A 431 -2.83 4.80 -20.01
C VAL A 431 -2.63 4.65 -18.51
N CYS A 432 -1.45 4.21 -18.10
CA CYS A 432 -1.05 4.25 -16.69
C CYS A 432 -0.96 5.70 -16.22
N THR A 433 -1.47 5.98 -15.04
CA THR A 433 -1.65 7.35 -14.56
C THR A 433 -0.35 7.98 -14.08
N GLY A 434 0.60 7.16 -13.62
CA GLY A 434 1.83 7.64 -13.00
C GLY A 434 1.62 8.35 -11.66
N ILE A 435 0.41 8.25 -11.07
CA ILE A 435 0.16 8.78 -9.73
C ILE A 435 0.92 7.92 -8.73
N ASN A 436 1.78 8.53 -7.93
CA ASN A 436 2.58 7.84 -6.94
C ASN A 436 1.70 7.11 -5.91
N PHE A 437 2.15 5.92 -5.48
CA PHE A 437 1.49 5.19 -4.41
C PHE A 437 2.06 5.61 -3.06
N ILE A 438 1.21 6.14 -2.18
CA ILE A 438 1.59 6.56 -0.83
C ILE A 438 1.64 5.34 0.09
N THR A 439 2.80 5.05 0.68
CA THR A 439 2.96 3.92 1.60
C THR A 439 2.74 4.29 3.06
N LEU A 440 2.97 5.56 3.41
CA LEU A 440 2.80 6.08 4.77
C LEU A 440 2.63 7.61 4.73
N ARG A 441 1.60 8.11 5.41
CA ARG A 441 1.35 9.56 5.62
C ARG A 441 1.53 9.95 7.09
N TYR A 442 1.77 11.24 7.34
CA TYR A 442 1.93 11.77 8.70
C TYR A 442 0.66 11.62 9.56
N SER A 443 -0.53 11.66 8.95
CA SER A 443 -1.78 11.32 9.67
C SER A 443 -1.76 9.90 10.23
N GLN A 444 -1.16 8.93 9.51
CA GLN A 444 -1.01 7.56 10.03
C GLN A 444 0.02 7.50 11.17
N VAL A 445 1.09 8.29 11.10
CA VAL A 445 2.05 8.44 12.20
C VAL A 445 1.33 8.92 13.46
N LEU A 446 0.46 9.93 13.34
CA LEU A 446 -0.31 10.46 14.47
C LEU A 446 -1.33 9.46 15.04
N LEU A 447 -2.03 8.69 14.19
CA LEU A 447 -2.98 7.69 14.67
C LEU A 447 -2.29 6.47 15.28
N MET A 448 -1.15 6.02 14.73
CA MET A 448 -0.30 5.01 15.38
C MET A 448 0.22 5.50 16.73
N TYR A 449 0.62 6.76 16.82
CA TYR A 449 1.04 7.38 18.07
C TYR A 449 -0.11 7.42 19.09
N ALA A 450 -1.31 7.80 18.68
CA ALA A 450 -2.50 7.78 19.53
C ALA A 450 -2.79 6.36 20.07
N GLU A 451 -2.72 5.34 19.22
CA GLU A 451 -2.87 3.93 19.63
C GLU A 451 -1.82 3.55 20.68
N VAL A 452 -0.55 3.82 20.39
CA VAL A 452 0.57 3.47 21.27
C VAL A 452 0.46 4.14 22.62
N MET A 453 0.18 5.45 22.65
CA MET A 453 0.05 6.21 23.89
C MET A 453 -1.16 5.73 24.72
N ASN A 454 -2.29 5.44 24.07
CA ASN A 454 -3.46 4.89 24.73
C ASN A 454 -3.19 3.49 25.32
N GLU A 455 -2.48 2.63 24.56
CA GLU A 455 -2.17 1.27 25.01
C GLU A 455 -1.20 1.28 26.20
N LEU A 456 -0.13 2.06 26.14
CA LEU A 456 0.92 2.09 27.17
C LEU A 456 0.46 2.78 28.46
N ASN A 457 -0.35 3.82 28.35
CA ASN A 457 -0.79 4.60 29.52
C ASN A 457 -2.13 4.15 30.09
N GLY A 458 -2.95 3.39 29.34
CA GLY A 458 -4.30 3.01 29.74
C GLY A 458 -5.26 4.19 29.90
N ASN A 459 -4.86 5.37 29.44
CA ASN A 459 -5.61 6.64 29.52
C ASN A 459 -5.18 7.53 28.34
N PRO A 460 -6.10 7.94 27.45
CA PRO A 460 -5.78 8.75 26.29
C PRO A 460 -5.28 10.18 26.59
N ASP A 461 -5.52 10.66 27.79
CA ASP A 461 -5.14 12.02 28.22
C ASP A 461 -3.74 12.07 28.85
N ALA A 462 -3.13 10.91 29.10
CA ALA A 462 -1.80 10.82 29.67
C ALA A 462 -0.72 11.16 28.65
N THR A 463 0.32 11.88 29.10
CA THR A 463 1.45 12.32 28.26
C THR A 463 2.75 11.60 28.59
N THR A 464 2.72 10.60 29.49
CA THR A 464 3.92 9.86 29.91
C THR A 464 4.54 9.12 28.73
N GLY A 465 5.83 9.36 28.48
CA GLY A 465 6.57 8.79 27.34
C GLY A 465 6.27 9.46 26.00
N GLY A 466 5.36 10.42 25.97
CA GLY A 466 5.03 11.20 24.77
C GLY A 466 6.04 12.31 24.50
N VAL A 467 6.04 12.82 23.27
CA VAL A 467 6.87 13.92 22.82
C VAL A 467 6.09 15.23 22.92
N ASN A 468 6.76 16.30 23.34
CA ASN A 468 6.21 17.67 23.42
C ASN A 468 4.90 17.79 24.25
N GLY A 469 4.68 16.86 25.18
CA GLY A 469 3.44 16.81 25.97
C GLY A 469 2.21 16.36 25.19
N LEU A 470 2.38 15.77 24.00
CA LEU A 470 1.30 15.25 23.17
C LEU A 470 0.69 14.00 23.81
N SER A 471 -0.62 14.01 24.03
CA SER A 471 -1.39 12.85 24.47
C SER A 471 -1.96 12.06 23.27
N ALA A 472 -2.53 10.86 23.53
CA ALA A 472 -3.24 10.13 22.49
C ALA A 472 -4.43 10.92 21.93
N ARG A 473 -5.18 11.61 22.83
CA ARG A 473 -6.31 12.45 22.44
C ARG A 473 -5.88 13.64 21.58
N ASP A 474 -4.78 14.30 21.93
CA ASP A 474 -4.26 15.40 21.13
C ASP A 474 -3.86 14.93 19.72
N ALA A 475 -3.18 13.79 19.62
CA ALA A 475 -2.75 13.25 18.32
C ALA A 475 -3.94 12.88 17.42
N LEU A 476 -4.97 12.23 17.95
CA LEU A 476 -6.22 11.97 17.23
C LEU A 476 -6.89 13.30 16.86
N GLY A 477 -6.93 14.26 17.80
CA GLY A 477 -7.52 15.58 17.59
C GLY A 477 -6.89 16.34 16.42
N LEU A 478 -5.57 16.28 16.26
CA LEU A 478 -4.88 16.91 15.12
C LEU A 478 -5.39 16.39 13.77
N VAL A 479 -5.61 15.09 13.66
CA VAL A 479 -6.13 14.47 12.43
C VAL A 479 -7.59 14.84 12.22
N HIS A 480 -8.42 14.70 13.26
CA HIS A 480 -9.86 14.96 13.18
C HIS A 480 -10.16 16.44 12.87
N GLU A 481 -9.54 17.36 13.59
CA GLU A 481 -9.77 18.79 13.42
C GLU A 481 -9.33 19.31 12.04
N ARG A 482 -8.27 18.74 11.45
CA ARG A 482 -7.83 19.07 10.09
C ARG A 482 -8.94 18.84 9.05
N ALA A 483 -9.81 17.87 9.28
CA ALA A 483 -10.89 17.48 8.39
C ALA A 483 -12.04 18.50 8.31
N PHE A 484 -12.10 19.46 9.22
CA PHE A 484 -13.18 20.45 9.31
C PHE A 484 -12.74 21.84 8.83
N ALA A 485 -13.66 22.52 8.13
CA ALA A 485 -13.45 23.94 7.80
C ALA A 485 -13.32 24.78 9.08
N ASP A 486 -12.62 25.91 9.02
CA ASP A 486 -12.34 26.76 10.18
C ASP A 486 -13.60 27.15 10.97
N ALA A 487 -14.73 27.37 10.27
CA ALA A 487 -16.02 27.67 10.90
C ALA A 487 -16.58 26.53 11.76
N ASN A 488 -16.15 25.28 11.49
CA ASN A 488 -16.66 24.06 12.14
C ASN A 488 -15.65 23.39 13.07
N LYS A 489 -14.43 23.95 13.21
CA LYS A 489 -13.40 23.36 14.09
C LYS A 489 -13.80 23.27 15.55
N ALA A 490 -14.70 24.16 16.01
CA ALA A 490 -15.24 24.07 17.37
C ALA A 490 -16.04 22.78 17.60
N ASP A 491 -16.81 22.33 16.61
CA ASP A 491 -17.58 21.10 16.68
C ASP A 491 -16.64 19.89 16.68
N ALA A 492 -15.63 19.89 15.82
CA ALA A 492 -14.61 18.84 15.78
C ALA A 492 -13.88 18.69 17.12
N LYS A 493 -13.49 19.82 17.74
CA LYS A 493 -12.89 19.82 19.08
C LYS A 493 -13.83 19.30 20.16
N ALA A 494 -15.10 19.68 20.09
CA ALA A 494 -16.11 19.20 21.03
C ALA A 494 -16.33 17.67 20.90
N TYR A 495 -16.34 17.15 19.68
CA TYR A 495 -16.37 15.70 19.44
C TYR A 495 -15.19 14.99 20.09
N VAL A 496 -13.96 15.42 19.81
CA VAL A 496 -12.74 14.82 20.37
C VAL A 496 -12.70 14.89 21.89
N ALA A 497 -13.09 16.02 22.46
CA ALA A 497 -13.18 16.20 23.91
C ALA A 497 -14.28 15.32 24.56
N GLY A 498 -15.33 15.00 23.81
CA GLY A 498 -16.42 14.12 24.25
C GLY A 498 -16.11 12.63 24.20
N ILE A 499 -15.02 12.20 23.54
CA ILE A 499 -14.61 10.79 23.51
C ILE A 499 -14.27 10.34 24.95
N SER A 500 -14.77 9.19 25.36
CA SER A 500 -14.48 8.63 26.69
C SER A 500 -12.98 8.48 26.94
N SER A 501 -12.55 8.69 28.17
CA SER A 501 -11.16 8.42 28.61
C SER A 501 -10.94 6.94 28.99
N ASP A 502 -11.96 6.08 28.84
CA ASP A 502 -11.78 4.63 28.90
C ASP A 502 -10.88 4.17 27.74
N LYS A 503 -9.92 3.31 28.04
CA LYS A 503 -8.92 2.84 27.09
C LYS A 503 -9.54 2.20 25.84
N ASP A 504 -10.51 1.30 26.04
CA ASP A 504 -11.11 0.54 24.95
C ASP A 504 -12.09 1.40 24.14
N ALA A 505 -12.83 2.28 24.81
CA ALA A 505 -13.70 3.24 24.14
C ALA A 505 -12.88 4.23 23.28
N PHE A 506 -11.74 4.69 23.78
CA PHE A 506 -10.86 5.57 23.01
C PHE A 506 -10.19 4.83 21.84
N PHE A 507 -9.79 3.57 22.03
CA PHE A 507 -9.30 2.74 20.95
C PHE A 507 -10.33 2.58 19.82
N ASN A 508 -11.61 2.39 20.14
CA ASN A 508 -12.67 2.35 19.13
C ASN A 508 -12.78 3.68 18.36
N ALA A 509 -12.57 4.83 19.01
CA ALA A 509 -12.54 6.11 18.32
C ALA A 509 -11.33 6.21 17.36
N ILE A 510 -10.17 5.65 17.72
CA ILE A 510 -9.02 5.53 16.77
C ILE A 510 -9.38 4.65 15.57
N VAL A 511 -10.09 3.53 15.80
CA VAL A 511 -10.56 2.63 14.75
C VAL A 511 -11.53 3.35 13.81
N ASP A 512 -12.42 4.18 14.31
CA ASP A 512 -13.36 4.94 13.49
C ASP A 512 -12.66 6.09 12.75
N GLU A 513 -11.73 6.81 13.39
CA GLU A 513 -10.92 7.85 12.74
C GLU A 513 -10.06 7.28 11.61
N ASN A 514 -9.51 6.07 11.80
CA ASN A 514 -8.79 5.35 10.75
C ASN A 514 -9.68 5.09 9.53
N ALA A 515 -10.94 4.74 9.69
CA ALA A 515 -11.88 4.55 8.60
C ALA A 515 -12.11 5.85 7.82
N TRP A 516 -12.37 6.95 8.52
CA TRP A 516 -12.62 8.25 7.91
C TRP A 516 -11.39 8.84 7.20
N GLU A 517 -10.21 8.65 7.77
CA GLU A 517 -8.98 9.22 7.24
C GLU A 517 -8.42 8.43 6.04
N PHE A 518 -8.44 7.08 6.09
CA PHE A 518 -7.71 6.25 5.14
C PHE A 518 -8.58 5.52 4.10
N ALA A 519 -9.87 5.79 4.03
CA ALA A 519 -10.71 5.21 2.99
C ALA A 519 -10.15 5.52 1.58
N GLY A 520 -10.00 4.48 0.76
CA GLY A 520 -9.43 4.57 -0.58
C GLY A 520 -7.90 4.52 -0.66
N GLU A 521 -7.19 4.27 0.47
CA GLU A 521 -5.72 4.24 0.51
C GLU A 521 -5.14 2.84 0.76
N CYS A 522 -5.99 1.81 0.84
CA CYS A 522 -5.56 0.41 1.06
C CYS A 522 -4.82 0.17 2.40
N VAL A 523 -5.12 0.98 3.41
CA VAL A 523 -4.56 0.86 4.77
C VAL A 523 -5.46 0.03 5.67
N ARG A 524 -6.77 0.26 5.58
CA ARG A 524 -7.80 -0.22 6.52
C ARG A 524 -7.74 -1.72 6.78
N LYS A 525 -7.65 -2.53 5.73
CA LYS A 525 -7.68 -3.99 5.82
C LYS A 525 -6.57 -4.51 6.75
N TYR A 526 -5.34 -4.06 6.54
CA TYR A 526 -4.18 -4.49 7.33
C TYR A 526 -4.25 -4.05 8.79
N GLU A 527 -4.79 -2.88 9.06
CA GLU A 527 -5.05 -2.42 10.42
C GLU A 527 -6.10 -3.30 11.12
N LEU A 528 -7.21 -3.61 10.43
CA LEU A 528 -8.24 -4.49 10.97
C LEU A 528 -7.74 -5.94 11.20
N GLU A 529 -6.81 -6.43 10.38
CA GLU A 529 -6.17 -7.74 10.58
C GLU A 529 -5.37 -7.77 11.89
N ARG A 530 -4.46 -6.82 12.09
CA ARG A 530 -3.62 -6.78 13.31
C ARG A 530 -4.39 -6.45 14.59
N TRP A 531 -5.56 -5.82 14.47
CA TRP A 531 -6.50 -5.58 15.58
C TRP A 531 -7.46 -6.75 15.81
N ASN A 532 -7.46 -7.77 14.96
CA ASN A 532 -8.46 -8.86 14.90
C ASN A 532 -9.90 -8.36 14.77
N LEU A 533 -10.09 -7.29 14.02
CA LEU A 533 -11.38 -6.66 13.79
C LEU A 533 -11.96 -6.89 12.39
N LEU A 534 -11.21 -7.50 11.46
CA LEU A 534 -11.63 -7.61 10.06
C LEU A 534 -13.00 -8.28 9.91
N SER A 535 -13.17 -9.50 10.46
CA SER A 535 -14.44 -10.22 10.41
C SER A 535 -15.57 -9.43 11.07
N LYS A 536 -15.32 -8.90 12.27
CA LYS A 536 -16.32 -8.14 13.03
C LYS A 536 -16.79 -6.88 12.30
N LYS A 537 -15.86 -6.11 11.72
CA LYS A 537 -16.20 -4.88 11.00
C LYS A 537 -16.89 -5.17 9.66
N ILE A 538 -16.54 -6.26 8.96
CA ILE A 538 -17.27 -6.70 7.77
C ILE A 538 -18.70 -7.15 8.12
N ASP A 539 -18.89 -7.91 9.18
CA ASP A 539 -20.22 -8.32 9.63
C ASP A 539 -21.06 -7.12 10.08
N GLN A 540 -20.44 -6.17 10.80
CA GLN A 540 -21.09 -4.92 11.18
C GLN A 540 -21.50 -4.10 9.96
N PHE A 541 -20.60 -3.93 8.99
CA PHE A 541 -20.89 -3.25 7.73
C PHE A 541 -22.12 -3.85 7.01
N LYS A 542 -22.21 -5.19 6.94
CA LYS A 542 -23.35 -5.86 6.31
C LYS A 542 -24.65 -5.60 7.08
N ALA A 543 -24.59 -5.66 8.41
CA ALA A 543 -25.75 -5.39 9.28
C ALA A 543 -26.21 -3.92 9.17
N ASP A 544 -25.27 -2.98 9.22
CA ASP A 544 -25.55 -1.55 9.07
C ASP A 544 -26.16 -1.24 7.70
N TYR A 545 -25.60 -1.83 6.65
CA TYR A 545 -26.12 -1.68 5.31
C TYR A 545 -27.54 -2.22 5.18
N GLU A 546 -27.81 -3.41 5.72
CA GLU A 546 -29.14 -4.01 5.71
C GLU A 546 -30.16 -3.19 6.51
N ALA A 547 -29.77 -2.64 7.65
CA ALA A 547 -30.61 -1.76 8.46
C ALA A 547 -30.92 -0.43 7.75
N GLN A 548 -29.89 0.19 7.15
CA GLN A 548 -29.99 1.49 6.50
C GLN A 548 -30.70 1.45 5.13
N ILE A 549 -30.86 0.28 4.52
CA ILE A 549 -31.35 0.16 3.15
C ILE A 549 -32.75 0.78 2.95
N ASN A 550 -33.57 0.84 4.00
CA ASN A 550 -34.87 1.48 3.97
C ASN A 550 -34.85 2.95 4.45
N GLU A 551 -33.71 3.41 4.97
CA GLU A 551 -33.53 4.75 5.53
C GLU A 551 -32.82 5.68 4.55
N TYR A 552 -32.22 5.15 3.49
CA TYR A 552 -31.58 5.97 2.45
C TYR A 552 -32.60 6.88 1.77
N PRO A 553 -32.22 8.12 1.44
CA PRO A 553 -33.12 9.05 0.77
C PRO A 553 -33.67 8.46 -0.52
N ALA A 554 -35.00 8.47 -0.66
CA ALA A 554 -35.66 8.02 -1.88
C ALA A 554 -35.28 8.90 -3.09
N THR A 555 -35.24 10.19 -2.85
CA THR A 555 -34.99 11.21 -3.88
C THR A 555 -33.94 12.17 -3.36
N LEU A 556 -32.87 12.38 -4.15
CA LEU A 556 -31.93 13.46 -3.92
C LEU A 556 -32.35 14.68 -4.73
N TYR A 557 -32.49 15.82 -4.07
CA TYR A 557 -32.66 17.12 -4.68
C TYR A 557 -31.31 17.85 -4.68
N TYR A 558 -30.97 18.47 -5.81
CA TYR A 558 -29.68 19.14 -5.95
C TYR A 558 -29.77 20.25 -7.01
N LYS A 559 -28.82 21.17 -6.97
CA LYS A 559 -28.62 22.17 -8.02
C LYS A 559 -27.44 21.81 -8.88
N THR A 560 -27.38 22.37 -10.08
CA THR A 560 -26.26 22.19 -11.00
C THR A 560 -25.63 23.52 -11.33
N ILE A 561 -24.30 23.50 -11.48
CA ILE A 561 -23.52 24.62 -12.00
C ILE A 561 -23.22 24.30 -13.47
N LYS A 562 -23.73 25.17 -14.38
CA LYS A 562 -23.63 24.95 -15.82
C LYS A 562 -22.64 25.95 -16.45
N THR A 563 -21.74 25.44 -17.27
CA THR A 563 -20.83 26.20 -18.12
C THR A 563 -21.03 25.75 -19.59
N ALA A 564 -20.29 26.33 -20.51
CA ALA A 564 -20.33 25.88 -21.91
C ALA A 564 -19.87 24.43 -22.12
N THR A 565 -19.04 23.91 -21.20
CA THR A 565 -18.37 22.62 -21.34
C THR A 565 -18.67 21.64 -20.21
N ASP A 566 -19.32 22.08 -19.13
CA ASP A 566 -19.56 21.27 -17.95
C ASP A 566 -20.94 21.50 -17.36
N VAL A 567 -21.53 20.42 -16.86
CA VAL A 567 -22.67 20.42 -15.94
C VAL A 567 -22.23 19.68 -14.70
N LYS A 568 -21.97 20.41 -13.61
CA LYS A 568 -21.50 19.88 -12.34
C LYS A 568 -22.63 19.89 -11.31
N ILE A 569 -22.65 18.89 -10.45
CA ILE A 569 -23.51 18.91 -9.27
C ILE A 569 -22.91 19.89 -8.26
N ASP A 570 -23.74 20.82 -7.78
CA ASP A 570 -23.36 21.63 -6.60
C ASP A 570 -23.56 20.77 -5.35
N MET A 571 -22.47 20.15 -4.89
CA MET A 571 -22.51 19.23 -3.74
C MET A 571 -23.00 19.89 -2.45
N ASN A 572 -22.84 21.21 -2.30
CA ASN A 572 -23.36 21.98 -1.17
C ASN A 572 -24.89 22.13 -1.21
N SER A 573 -25.51 21.95 -2.38
CA SER A 573 -26.96 22.05 -2.56
C SER A 573 -27.68 20.71 -2.40
N VAL A 574 -26.94 19.60 -2.25
CA VAL A 574 -27.55 18.26 -2.19
C VAL A 574 -28.29 18.07 -0.87
N CYS A 575 -29.58 17.81 -0.98
CA CYS A 575 -30.46 17.56 0.16
C CYS A 575 -30.39 16.07 0.55
N TRP A 576 -29.38 15.71 1.34
CA TRP A 576 -29.10 14.33 1.72
C TRP A 576 -30.13 13.72 2.68
N TYR A 577 -30.74 14.54 3.54
CA TYR A 577 -31.55 14.06 4.66
C TYR A 577 -33.03 14.41 4.50
N GLU A 578 -33.32 15.60 4.01
CA GLU A 578 -34.68 16.12 3.89
C GLU A 578 -34.87 16.82 2.54
N ALA A 579 -36.06 16.75 1.99
CA ALA A 579 -36.41 17.50 0.79
C ALA A 579 -36.42 19.01 1.07
N PRO A 580 -36.00 19.87 0.13
CA PRO A 580 -36.10 21.32 0.31
C PRO A 580 -37.56 21.77 0.34
N GLU A 581 -37.85 22.85 1.06
CA GLU A 581 -39.20 23.43 1.14
C GLU A 581 -39.80 23.78 -0.22
N ASN A 582 -38.94 24.30 -1.13
CA ASN A 582 -39.31 24.57 -2.53
C ASN A 582 -38.47 23.72 -3.47
N THR A 583 -39.08 22.71 -4.07
CA THR A 583 -38.42 21.78 -5.00
C THR A 583 -38.31 22.33 -6.43
N ALA A 584 -39.00 23.45 -6.76
CA ALA A 584 -39.07 23.96 -8.14
C ALA A 584 -37.69 24.42 -8.70
N ASP A 585 -36.79 24.84 -7.81
CA ASP A 585 -35.44 25.31 -8.16
C ASP A 585 -34.38 24.21 -8.15
N TYR A 586 -34.79 22.96 -7.95
CA TYR A 586 -33.89 21.82 -7.83
C TYR A 586 -34.09 20.83 -8.98
N GLU A 587 -33.00 20.24 -9.44
CA GLU A 587 -33.01 18.96 -10.15
C GLU A 587 -33.17 17.84 -9.15
N TYR A 588 -33.64 16.67 -9.59
CA TYR A 588 -33.75 15.51 -8.70
C TYR A 588 -33.39 14.21 -9.39
N VAL A 589 -33.06 13.22 -8.59
CA VAL A 589 -32.87 11.84 -9.03
C VAL A 589 -33.49 10.89 -8.01
N THR A 590 -34.15 9.85 -8.49
CA THR A 590 -34.51 8.72 -7.63
C THR A 590 -33.24 7.96 -7.34
N TRP A 591 -32.71 8.15 -6.14
CA TRP A 591 -31.44 7.54 -5.73
C TRP A 591 -31.68 6.19 -5.07
N TRP A 592 -32.64 6.14 -4.15
CA TRP A 592 -33.08 4.94 -3.46
C TRP A 592 -34.53 5.11 -2.96
N GLY A 593 -35.16 4.09 -2.38
CA GLY A 593 -36.42 4.23 -1.64
C GLY A 593 -37.68 3.87 -2.43
N ALA A 594 -38.75 4.68 -2.38
CA ALA A 594 -40.14 4.32 -2.76
C ALA A 594 -40.32 3.77 -4.19
N GLU A 595 -39.45 4.12 -5.14
CA GLU A 595 -39.48 3.54 -6.48
C GLU A 595 -38.58 2.29 -6.63
N VAL A 596 -37.76 1.97 -5.60
CA VAL A 596 -37.00 0.75 -5.57
C VAL A 596 -37.94 -0.40 -5.24
N THR A 597 -38.10 -1.30 -6.18
CA THR A 597 -39.02 -2.42 -6.01
C THR A 597 -38.52 -3.37 -4.93
N ASP A 598 -39.43 -4.12 -4.29
CA ASP A 598 -39.06 -5.22 -3.38
C ASP A 598 -38.05 -6.18 -4.01
N LYS A 599 -38.11 -6.35 -5.35
CA LYS A 599 -37.19 -7.15 -6.11
C LYS A 599 -35.76 -6.56 -6.08
N ASP A 600 -35.63 -5.24 -6.21
CA ASP A 600 -34.32 -4.57 -6.21
C ASP A 600 -33.72 -4.58 -4.80
N GLN A 601 -34.50 -4.34 -3.77
CA GLN A 601 -34.07 -4.49 -2.37
C GLN A 601 -33.64 -5.92 -2.07
N LYS A 602 -34.41 -6.92 -2.52
CA LYS A 602 -34.09 -8.32 -2.35
C LYS A 602 -32.79 -8.70 -3.09
N ASN A 603 -32.59 -8.18 -4.30
CA ASN A 603 -31.36 -8.39 -5.07
C ASN A 603 -30.16 -7.81 -4.34
N LEU A 604 -30.30 -6.61 -3.78
CA LEU A 604 -29.23 -5.95 -3.05
C LEU A 604 -28.86 -6.71 -1.75
N LYS A 605 -29.84 -7.00 -0.92
CA LYS A 605 -29.68 -7.82 0.30
C LYS A 605 -29.10 -9.18 -0.03
N GLY A 606 -29.54 -9.80 -1.14
CA GLY A 606 -29.05 -11.09 -1.61
C GLY A 606 -27.57 -11.12 -2.02
N LYS A 607 -26.95 -9.95 -2.25
CA LYS A 607 -25.51 -9.84 -2.60
C LYS A 607 -24.60 -9.66 -1.37
N LEU A 608 -25.13 -9.13 -0.26
CA LEU A 608 -24.35 -8.90 0.97
C LEU A 608 -23.65 -10.17 1.49
N PRO A 609 -24.29 -11.36 1.51
CA PRO A 609 -23.62 -12.58 1.93
C PRO A 609 -22.39 -12.97 1.12
N PHE A 610 -22.27 -12.49 -0.12
CA PHE A 610 -21.13 -12.83 -1.00
C PHE A 610 -19.88 -12.00 -0.71
N ILE A 611 -20.03 -10.84 -0.05
CA ILE A 611 -18.90 -9.99 0.33
C ILE A 611 -18.09 -10.71 1.40
N SER A 612 -16.77 -10.91 1.13
CA SER A 612 -15.85 -11.62 2.02
C SER A 612 -16.36 -13.00 2.48
N SER A 613 -17.09 -13.68 1.59
CA SER A 613 -17.88 -14.88 1.92
C SER A 613 -17.07 -16.06 2.42
N TYR A 614 -15.77 -16.11 2.10
CA TYR A 614 -14.89 -17.23 2.45
C TYR A 614 -13.93 -16.93 3.61
N LEU A 615 -14.00 -15.72 4.18
CA LEU A 615 -13.12 -15.32 5.29
C LEU A 615 -13.21 -16.30 6.49
N ASN A 616 -14.41 -16.84 6.75
CA ASN A 616 -14.68 -17.70 7.90
C ASN A 616 -15.30 -19.06 7.52
N THR A 617 -15.12 -19.55 6.28
CA THR A 617 -15.81 -20.73 5.80
C THR A 617 -15.00 -21.99 6.01
N THR A 618 -13.81 -22.10 5.42
CA THR A 618 -12.94 -23.28 5.52
C THR A 618 -12.09 -23.21 6.77
N VAL A 619 -11.46 -22.07 6.98
CA VAL A 619 -10.66 -21.74 8.17
C VAL A 619 -11.13 -20.39 8.65
N LYS A 620 -11.37 -20.24 9.95
CA LYS A 620 -11.77 -18.94 10.52
C LYS A 620 -10.66 -17.92 10.37
N ASN A 621 -11.04 -16.70 10.01
CA ASN A 621 -10.13 -15.55 9.86
C ASN A 621 -9.06 -15.76 8.79
N ARG A 622 -9.38 -16.48 7.71
CA ARG A 622 -8.46 -16.79 6.60
C ARG A 622 -8.30 -15.60 5.66
N TYR A 623 -7.58 -14.59 6.06
CA TYR A 623 -7.30 -13.40 5.23
C TYR A 623 -6.01 -13.49 4.41
N LEU A 624 -5.11 -14.45 4.71
CA LEU A 624 -3.86 -14.64 3.98
C LEU A 624 -4.09 -15.30 2.62
N PHE A 625 -3.18 -15.08 1.70
CA PHE A 625 -3.20 -15.66 0.36
C PHE A 625 -2.34 -16.93 0.28
N PRO A 626 -2.65 -17.85 -0.65
CA PRO A 626 -1.83 -19.04 -0.86
C PRO A 626 -0.51 -18.69 -1.54
N ILE A 627 0.54 -19.48 -1.23
CA ILE A 627 1.75 -19.53 -2.04
C ILE A 627 1.37 -20.22 -3.37
N ALA A 628 1.84 -19.66 -4.48
CA ALA A 628 1.50 -20.19 -5.79
C ALA A 628 2.05 -21.61 -6.00
N THR A 629 1.28 -22.42 -6.73
CA THR A 629 1.60 -23.84 -6.98
C THR A 629 2.95 -24.03 -7.68
N SER A 630 3.33 -23.10 -8.58
CA SER A 630 4.64 -23.11 -9.25
C SER A 630 5.80 -22.94 -8.26
N SER A 631 5.73 -21.96 -7.36
CA SER A 631 6.76 -21.74 -6.33
C SER A 631 6.90 -22.97 -5.41
N ILE A 632 5.79 -23.63 -5.08
CA ILE A 632 5.82 -24.86 -4.28
C ILE A 632 6.50 -25.99 -5.07
N ALA A 633 6.13 -26.18 -6.35
CA ALA A 633 6.72 -27.22 -7.19
C ALA A 633 8.24 -27.02 -7.36
N ASP A 634 8.69 -25.77 -7.53
CA ASP A 634 10.10 -25.44 -7.73
C ASP A 634 10.92 -25.48 -6.42
N SER A 635 10.27 -25.52 -5.26
CA SER A 635 10.92 -25.45 -3.95
C SER A 635 11.64 -26.74 -3.50
N GLN A 636 11.61 -27.81 -4.29
CA GLN A 636 12.11 -29.14 -3.88
C GLN A 636 11.51 -29.64 -2.54
N GLY A 637 10.24 -29.37 -2.31
CA GLY A 637 9.52 -29.80 -1.10
C GLY A 637 9.78 -28.94 0.15
N LYS A 638 10.42 -27.79 -0.01
CA LYS A 638 10.68 -26.85 1.10
C LYS A 638 9.46 -25.98 1.43
N LEU A 639 8.55 -25.80 0.49
CA LEU A 639 7.35 -24.98 0.66
C LEU A 639 6.08 -25.83 0.57
N SER A 640 5.09 -25.42 1.34
CA SER A 640 3.73 -25.97 1.29
C SER A 640 2.74 -24.87 1.68
N ASN A 641 1.50 -25.00 1.22
CA ASN A 641 0.43 -24.13 1.65
C ASN A 641 -0.09 -24.52 3.05
N SER A 642 -0.62 -23.53 3.75
CA SER A 642 -1.29 -23.63 5.05
C SER A 642 -2.70 -23.02 4.95
N TYR A 643 -3.40 -22.88 6.05
CA TYR A 643 -4.71 -22.21 6.15
C TYR A 643 -5.80 -22.81 5.26
N GLY A 644 -5.70 -24.13 4.97
CA GLY A 644 -6.70 -24.85 4.17
C GLY A 644 -6.64 -24.59 2.65
N TYR A 645 -5.50 -24.13 2.15
CA TYR A 645 -5.21 -24.02 0.73
C TYR A 645 -4.65 -25.29 0.12
#